data_5de779109dd431d957f07247046cef9a
#
_entry.id   5de779109dd431d957f07247046cef9a
#
_cell.length_a   1.000
_cell.length_b   1.000
_cell.length_c   1.000
_cell.angle_alpha   90.00
_cell.angle_beta   90.00
_cell.angle_gamma   90.00
#
_symmetry.space_group_name_H-M   'P 1'
#
loop_
_entity.id
_entity.type
_entity.pdbx_description
1 polymer ?
#
loop_
_entity_poly.entity_id
_entity_poly.type
_entity_poly.pdbx_seq_one_letter_code
_entity_poly.pdbx_strand_id
1 'polypeptide(L)'
;MLANGFIVGCESHSEYPPSQAFDGLTPASAGRWLVTPANFPAWIEYHFNADFGAEVSQYKVVSGGDAEHDRKNLDRFPPAWTLSGSNDDGATWTLIDSQSGQTWISEGQVKTVILSQAVSYRAYRFYFPANGGNPNYLSLSELELWGEEIEWPPPPPLEPVSNALLEAEAFRKLGGWKLDTMFVPIMGSVYLNAHGVGIPVEDATTRIAFEPSEYAVWVRTRDWTPDYNGADKPGQFQILIDDVPLAQTFGIAPADWGWVSGGTFTATGGVSVVSLHDLTGFNGRCDAIYFTQDLQEPAPPDGGPALDLWRAQKRGETGAPETIEEYDFVVVGGGIAGCAAAVAAAQQGMKVALIQDRDVLGGNTSGEIRIQTTGNIRGNEIVDKIKNTNVNGNSGAHSRDVARMTYVRSHANITLRTGWRAYWAESESNLVTAVDARDVRTGERRRFTAPLFADCTGDGWVGYWAGADFRMGREAKSEFGETQTTLAGASGKTLIPDVADGLCLGNSLLWSSGTGAADTTFPAVPWALMVSEKRSDTSGNWEWETGLSPNENTIYDAEMLRDRLLRAIFGNFKNAHNDNKKLYLSWVPYVTGKRESRRLMGDHIITQHDVQNGVWFEDAIGTASWPIDLHFYENENVPYIAKCSQTTVGEWYFPYRSLYSRNINNLFMAGRNLSCTHVAFGSLRVMNTCGQMGVAVGHAAALCKKYDCPPRDIYRYAARTQELQLKVGGAWPTRQTVILPTFDVASSVVVDNTSAVTNGYWKVSTSEAGKFHGIDYLHNDKKASSDLWVRYDLPIPSNGMYFVQAMWNGSDKRSTAAPYEIVHADGVTTNRYDTSKGSGQWNTIGKFRFDASIPQSVRIMTIGIGADNTVIADAIRFAPTPEDDQFYDLLDYDANGIPDDWERRYFLQNGGIDPSGDDDNDGVTNWAEYIAGTDPTDATSLFSIRKMLMNQAAQQQEVTLQWSSEEDHTYKILWTDSLTNPFKTLTNNLEATPPINIHTVYSDGAAGFYKIEVEQ
;
A
#
# COMPACT_ATOMS: atom_id res chain seq x y z
N MET A 1 -0.10 -5.13 -37.86
CA MET A 1 -0.07 -3.84 -37.19
C MET A 1 0.16 -4.03 -35.73
N LEU A 2 1.33 -3.71 -35.23
CA LEU A 2 1.79 -3.48 -33.87
C LEU A 2 1.32 -4.48 -32.78
N ALA A 3 1.76 -5.73 -32.88
CA ALA A 3 1.50 -6.76 -31.86
C ALA A 3 2.30 -6.56 -30.55
N ASN A 4 3.28 -5.63 -30.52
CA ASN A 4 4.31 -5.55 -29.47
C ASN A 4 4.31 -4.22 -28.71
N GLY A 5 3.12 -3.67 -28.41
CA GLY A 5 3.03 -2.41 -27.69
C GLY A 5 1.71 -2.22 -26.96
N PHE A 6 1.62 -1.11 -26.25
CA PHE A 6 0.41 -0.68 -25.53
C PHE A 6 0.15 0.82 -25.78
N ILE A 7 -1.10 1.22 -25.58
CA ILE A 7 -1.57 2.57 -25.88
C ILE A 7 -1.89 3.26 -24.56
N VAL A 8 -1.45 4.51 -24.43
CA VAL A 8 -1.77 5.41 -23.32
C VAL A 8 -2.39 6.68 -23.90
N GLY A 9 -3.40 7.24 -23.28
CA GLY A 9 -4.03 8.47 -23.77
C GLY A 9 -4.70 9.26 -22.66
N CYS A 10 -5.00 10.53 -22.91
CA CYS A 10 -5.79 11.35 -22.00
C CYS A 10 -7.20 10.75 -21.81
N GLU A 11 -7.90 11.23 -20.77
CA GLU A 11 -9.29 10.79 -20.54
C GLU A 11 -10.17 10.97 -21.77
N SER A 12 -10.91 9.94 -22.10
CA SER A 12 -11.79 9.87 -23.28
C SER A 12 -13.19 9.45 -22.87
N HIS A 13 -14.12 9.48 -23.83
CA HIS A 13 -15.46 8.96 -23.62
C HIS A 13 -15.39 7.44 -23.33
N SER A 14 -16.12 6.96 -22.34
CA SER A 14 -16.01 5.58 -21.84
C SER A 14 -16.28 4.48 -22.87
N GLU A 15 -17.10 4.79 -23.89
CA GLU A 15 -17.42 3.85 -24.99
C GLU A 15 -16.43 3.93 -26.16
N TYR A 16 -15.57 4.95 -26.19
CA TYR A 16 -14.66 5.25 -27.31
C TYR A 16 -13.24 5.54 -26.81
N PRO A 17 -12.56 4.51 -26.22
CA PRO A 17 -11.26 4.64 -25.59
C PRO A 17 -10.13 4.89 -26.59
N PRO A 18 -8.94 5.29 -26.12
CA PRO A 18 -7.76 5.53 -26.97
C PRO A 18 -7.35 4.34 -27.83
N SER A 19 -7.59 3.11 -27.38
CA SER A 19 -7.26 1.90 -28.16
C SER A 19 -7.99 1.80 -29.49
N GLN A 20 -9.13 2.45 -29.63
CA GLN A 20 -9.87 2.49 -30.89
C GLN A 20 -9.23 3.41 -31.97
N ALA A 21 -8.25 4.23 -31.60
CA ALA A 21 -7.47 4.98 -32.57
C ALA A 21 -6.32 4.17 -33.21
N PHE A 22 -6.11 2.92 -32.80
CA PHE A 22 -5.06 2.03 -33.31
C PHE A 22 -5.59 0.60 -33.55
N ASP A 23 -6.87 0.43 -33.79
CA ASP A 23 -7.49 -0.90 -33.92
C ASP A 23 -7.53 -1.43 -35.36
N GLY A 24 -7.08 -0.62 -36.33
CA GLY A 24 -7.06 -0.97 -37.75
C GLY A 24 -8.44 -0.97 -38.40
N LEU A 25 -9.47 -0.45 -37.70
CA LEU A 25 -10.84 -0.39 -38.22
C LEU A 25 -11.12 0.98 -38.87
N THR A 26 -11.72 0.95 -40.03
CA THR A 26 -12.14 2.17 -40.71
C THR A 26 -13.52 2.63 -40.25
N PRO A 27 -13.93 3.90 -40.54
CA PRO A 27 -15.18 4.49 -40.05
C PRO A 27 -16.47 3.70 -40.29
N ALA A 28 -16.47 2.80 -41.27
CA ALA A 28 -17.63 1.96 -41.62
C ALA A 28 -17.89 0.82 -40.58
N SER A 29 -16.98 0.57 -39.66
CA SER A 29 -17.02 -0.54 -38.67
C SER A 29 -16.99 -0.15 -37.22
N ALA A 30 -17.24 1.11 -36.88
CA ALA A 30 -17.52 1.60 -35.50
C ALA A 30 -16.34 1.80 -34.52
N GLY A 31 -15.08 1.76 -34.97
CA GLY A 31 -13.92 2.15 -34.15
C GLY A 31 -13.67 3.68 -34.20
N ARG A 32 -13.58 4.33 -33.05
CA ARG A 32 -13.15 5.74 -32.97
C ARG A 32 -12.72 6.11 -31.56
N TRP A 33 -11.83 7.08 -31.47
CA TRP A 33 -11.45 7.71 -30.20
C TRP A 33 -12.14 9.05 -30.05
N LEU A 34 -12.84 9.27 -28.89
CA LEU A 34 -13.53 10.52 -28.58
C LEU A 34 -12.96 11.16 -27.33
N VAL A 35 -12.62 12.45 -27.41
CA VAL A 35 -12.15 13.24 -26.26
C VAL A 35 -13.07 14.45 -26.06
N THR A 36 -13.50 14.71 -24.81
CA THR A 36 -14.29 15.89 -24.46
C THR A 36 -13.43 17.14 -24.34
N PRO A 37 -13.97 18.36 -24.61
CA PRO A 37 -13.20 19.60 -24.50
C PRO A 37 -12.62 19.88 -23.13
N ALA A 38 -13.21 19.34 -22.05
CA ALA A 38 -12.67 19.47 -20.69
C ALA A 38 -11.28 18.82 -20.52
N ASN A 39 -10.94 17.88 -21.41
CA ASN A 39 -9.68 17.14 -21.39
C ASN A 39 -8.69 17.64 -22.46
N PHE A 40 -8.87 18.85 -23.00
CA PHE A 40 -7.88 19.48 -23.88
C PHE A 40 -6.76 20.16 -23.07
N PRO A 41 -5.53 20.10 -23.59
CA PRO A 41 -5.09 19.48 -24.84
C PRO A 41 -5.17 17.96 -24.79
N ALA A 42 -5.62 17.32 -25.89
CA ALA A 42 -5.72 15.88 -26.01
C ALA A 42 -4.41 15.26 -26.49
N TRP A 43 -4.10 14.08 -25.99
CA TRP A 43 -2.91 13.35 -26.43
C TRP A 43 -3.15 11.84 -26.37
N ILE A 44 -2.40 11.11 -27.21
CA ILE A 44 -2.38 9.65 -27.25
C ILE A 44 -0.98 9.17 -27.62
N GLU A 45 -0.54 8.11 -26.97
CA GLU A 45 0.79 7.53 -27.11
C GLU A 45 0.68 6.09 -27.52
N TYR A 46 1.60 5.65 -28.35
CA TYR A 46 1.91 4.25 -28.58
C TYR A 46 3.29 3.92 -28.03
N HIS A 47 3.36 3.02 -27.06
CA HIS A 47 4.59 2.53 -26.46
C HIS A 47 4.86 1.12 -26.97
N PHE A 48 6.02 0.90 -27.54
CA PHE A 48 6.51 -0.46 -27.82
C PHE A 48 6.91 -1.16 -26.51
N ASN A 49 6.76 -2.48 -26.46
CA ASN A 49 7.26 -3.27 -25.34
C ASN A 49 8.78 -3.09 -25.17
N ALA A 50 9.31 -3.45 -23.99
CA ALA A 50 10.66 -3.10 -23.57
C ALA A 50 11.79 -3.38 -24.57
N ASP A 51 11.61 -4.39 -25.42
CA ASP A 51 12.62 -4.85 -26.36
C ASP A 51 12.45 -4.30 -27.78
N PHE A 52 11.47 -3.43 -27.99
CA PHE A 52 11.11 -2.94 -29.33
C PHE A 52 11.01 -1.42 -29.37
N GLY A 53 11.25 -0.90 -30.54
CA GLY A 53 10.96 0.43 -30.98
C GLY A 53 10.52 0.39 -32.45
N ALA A 54 10.31 1.51 -33.07
CA ALA A 54 10.10 1.57 -34.50
C ALA A 54 10.94 2.67 -35.15
N GLU A 55 11.43 2.41 -36.35
CA GLU A 55 11.93 3.42 -37.22
C GLU A 55 10.77 3.91 -38.13
N VAL A 56 10.15 5.03 -37.74
CA VAL A 56 8.98 5.58 -38.44
C VAL A 56 9.40 6.55 -39.53
N SER A 57 8.93 6.32 -40.75
CA SER A 57 9.17 7.18 -41.91
C SER A 57 7.92 7.94 -42.38
N GLN A 58 6.74 7.49 -41.95
CA GLN A 58 5.46 8.05 -42.33
C GLN A 58 4.43 7.81 -41.21
N TYR A 59 3.45 8.69 -41.10
CA TYR A 59 2.28 8.45 -40.28
C TYR A 59 0.99 8.91 -40.90
N LYS A 60 -0.16 8.42 -40.44
CA LYS A 60 -1.46 8.83 -40.88
C LYS A 60 -2.36 9.24 -39.73
N VAL A 61 -3.21 10.25 -40.01
CA VAL A 61 -4.30 10.67 -39.14
C VAL A 61 -5.59 10.54 -39.92
N VAL A 62 -6.56 9.78 -39.35
CA VAL A 62 -7.84 9.52 -40.02
C VAL A 62 -8.96 10.14 -39.21
N SER A 63 -9.78 10.98 -39.84
CA SER A 63 -10.94 11.62 -39.22
C SER A 63 -11.99 10.60 -38.83
N GLY A 64 -12.57 10.74 -37.60
CA GLY A 64 -13.61 9.88 -37.12
C GLY A 64 -14.92 9.97 -37.89
N GLY A 65 -15.75 8.92 -37.83
CA GLY A 65 -17.07 8.87 -38.42
C GLY A 65 -18.13 8.37 -37.46
N ASP A 66 -19.38 8.76 -37.64
CA ASP A 66 -20.55 8.22 -36.97
C ASP A 66 -21.56 7.76 -38.00
N ALA A 67 -21.68 6.45 -38.18
CA ALA A 67 -22.58 5.86 -39.17
C ALA A 67 -24.08 6.15 -38.90
N GLU A 68 -24.42 6.59 -37.70
CA GLU A 68 -25.81 6.77 -37.29
C GLU A 68 -26.24 8.25 -37.16
N HIS A 69 -25.32 9.24 -37.10
CA HIS A 69 -25.66 10.64 -36.86
C HIS A 69 -24.98 11.54 -37.92
N ASP A 70 -25.78 11.92 -38.83
CA ASP A 70 -25.70 12.86 -39.91
C ASP A 70 -24.52 13.88 -39.95
N ARG A 71 -23.49 13.59 -40.76
CA ARG A 71 -22.93 14.34 -41.95
C ARG A 71 -22.33 15.73 -41.78
N LYS A 72 -22.13 16.37 -40.63
CA LYS A 72 -21.51 17.72 -40.60
C LYS A 72 -20.63 18.06 -39.41
N ASN A 73 -20.07 17.08 -38.70
CA ASN A 73 -19.23 17.37 -37.55
C ASN A 73 -17.72 17.46 -37.93
N LEU A 74 -17.41 18.12 -39.10
CA LEU A 74 -16.02 18.35 -39.52
C LEU A 74 -15.24 19.19 -38.50
N ASP A 75 -15.96 19.94 -37.66
CA ASP A 75 -15.42 20.71 -36.54
C ASP A 75 -14.96 19.86 -35.33
N ARG A 76 -15.24 18.53 -35.32
CA ARG A 76 -14.67 17.59 -34.36
C ARG A 76 -13.25 17.18 -34.68
N PHE A 77 -12.75 17.43 -35.90
CA PHE A 77 -11.44 16.96 -36.32
C PHE A 77 -10.35 17.98 -36.01
N PRO A 78 -9.11 17.54 -35.70
CA PRO A 78 -8.08 18.45 -35.24
C PRO A 78 -7.55 19.33 -36.41
N PRO A 79 -7.47 20.67 -36.26
CA PRO A 79 -6.85 21.55 -37.25
C PRO A 79 -5.32 21.58 -37.12
N ALA A 80 -4.78 21.02 -36.03
CA ALA A 80 -3.36 20.97 -35.77
C ALA A 80 -3.01 19.80 -34.85
N TRP A 81 -1.81 19.26 -35.00
CA TRP A 81 -1.24 18.25 -34.12
C TRP A 81 0.29 18.25 -34.20
N THR A 82 0.91 17.60 -33.17
CA THR A 82 2.33 17.26 -33.22
C THR A 82 2.53 15.78 -33.04
N LEU A 83 3.59 15.24 -33.65
CA LEU A 83 4.15 13.92 -33.37
C LEU A 83 5.47 14.10 -32.64
N SER A 84 5.63 13.42 -31.52
CA SER A 84 6.88 13.40 -30.73
C SER A 84 7.30 11.97 -30.44
N GLY A 85 8.61 11.74 -30.22
CA GLY A 85 9.19 10.46 -29.87
C GLY A 85 9.86 10.47 -28.50
N SER A 86 9.87 9.33 -27.79
CA SER A 86 10.52 9.13 -26.50
C SER A 86 11.29 7.81 -26.47
N ASN A 87 12.46 7.81 -25.78
CA ASN A 87 13.30 6.64 -25.55
C ASN A 87 13.46 6.31 -24.05
N ASP A 88 12.76 7.05 -23.18
CA ASP A 88 12.81 6.96 -21.72
C ASP A 88 11.40 6.76 -21.12
N ASP A 89 10.59 5.92 -21.78
CA ASP A 89 9.22 5.55 -21.39
C ASP A 89 8.28 6.75 -21.20
N GLY A 90 8.52 7.82 -21.96
CA GLY A 90 7.69 9.03 -21.94
C GLY A 90 8.10 10.07 -20.90
N ALA A 91 9.25 9.92 -20.23
CA ALA A 91 9.77 10.92 -19.31
C ALA A 91 10.20 12.20 -20.07
N THR A 92 10.79 12.04 -21.26
CA THR A 92 11.10 13.18 -22.16
C THR A 92 10.58 12.92 -23.57
N TRP A 93 10.21 13.98 -24.27
CA TRP A 93 9.66 13.91 -25.62
C TRP A 93 10.41 14.83 -26.59
N THR A 94 10.86 14.26 -27.68
CA THR A 94 11.49 15.01 -28.78
C THR A 94 10.46 15.24 -29.88
N LEU A 95 10.26 16.51 -30.30
CA LEU A 95 9.35 16.85 -31.40
C LEU A 95 9.90 16.29 -32.72
N ILE A 96 9.07 15.53 -33.43
CA ILE A 96 9.38 14.91 -34.72
C ILE A 96 8.77 15.75 -35.84
N ASP A 97 7.47 16.04 -35.73
CA ASP A 97 6.71 16.76 -36.78
C ASP A 97 5.62 17.63 -36.17
N SER A 98 5.22 18.68 -36.89
CA SER A 98 4.16 19.59 -36.46
C SER A 98 3.30 19.99 -37.67
N GLN A 99 2.01 19.72 -37.57
CA GLN A 99 1.01 20.06 -38.57
C GLN A 99 0.08 21.16 -38.04
N SER A 100 -0.26 22.13 -38.87
CA SER A 100 -1.19 23.22 -38.56
C SER A 100 -2.02 23.62 -39.77
N GLY A 101 -3.13 24.33 -39.54
CA GLY A 101 -4.03 24.80 -40.58
C GLY A 101 -4.70 23.68 -41.39
N GLN A 102 -4.86 22.52 -40.79
CA GLN A 102 -5.43 21.35 -41.45
C GLN A 102 -6.94 21.49 -41.57
N THR A 103 -7.45 21.21 -42.78
CA THR A 103 -8.89 21.23 -43.08
C THR A 103 -9.38 19.83 -43.43
N TRP A 104 -10.60 19.51 -43.00
CA TRP A 104 -11.23 18.22 -43.24
C TRP A 104 -12.48 18.43 -44.11
N ILE A 105 -12.71 17.56 -45.09
CA ILE A 105 -13.85 17.64 -46.01
C ILE A 105 -14.84 16.50 -45.90
N SER A 106 -14.43 15.41 -45.19
CA SER A 106 -15.28 14.23 -44.97
C SER A 106 -14.82 13.47 -43.71
N GLU A 107 -15.71 12.66 -43.22
CA GLU A 107 -15.39 11.56 -42.29
C GLU A 107 -14.57 10.49 -43.00
N GLY A 108 -13.69 9.79 -42.28
CA GLY A 108 -12.79 8.77 -42.82
C GLY A 108 -11.73 9.35 -43.77
N GLN A 109 -11.55 10.66 -43.79
CA GLN A 109 -10.49 11.26 -44.58
C GLN A 109 -9.14 10.95 -43.99
N VAL A 110 -8.24 10.43 -44.81
CA VAL A 110 -6.87 10.10 -44.43
C VAL A 110 -5.95 11.27 -44.75
N LYS A 111 -5.17 11.69 -43.76
CA LYS A 111 -4.04 12.61 -43.97
C LYS A 111 -2.75 11.84 -43.73
N THR A 112 -1.96 11.71 -44.77
CA THR A 112 -0.66 11.06 -44.76
C THR A 112 0.45 12.10 -44.66
N VAL A 113 1.34 11.92 -43.70
CA VAL A 113 2.55 12.75 -43.52
C VAL A 113 3.77 11.86 -43.68
N ILE A 114 4.62 12.23 -44.68
CA ILE A 114 5.93 11.58 -44.85
C ILE A 114 6.96 12.43 -44.13
N LEU A 115 7.72 11.82 -43.25
CA LEU A 115 8.79 12.49 -42.50
C LEU A 115 9.98 12.77 -43.42
N SER A 116 10.68 13.87 -43.16
CA SER A 116 11.88 14.25 -43.95
C SER A 116 13.02 13.23 -43.83
N GLN A 117 13.06 12.53 -42.72
CA GLN A 117 13.91 11.36 -42.47
C GLN A 117 13.18 10.42 -41.53
N ALA A 118 13.49 9.13 -41.62
CA ALA A 118 12.97 8.14 -40.65
C ALA A 118 13.59 8.39 -39.28
N VAL A 119 12.80 8.15 -38.23
CA VAL A 119 13.20 8.39 -36.84
C VAL A 119 12.87 7.18 -35.97
N SER A 120 13.74 6.87 -35.03
CA SER A 120 13.65 5.67 -34.19
C SER A 120 13.40 6.02 -32.76
N TYR A 121 12.25 5.56 -32.22
CA TYR A 121 11.87 5.75 -30.83
C TYR A 121 11.15 4.51 -30.28
N ARG A 122 11.17 4.38 -28.92
CA ARG A 122 10.40 3.36 -28.20
C ARG A 122 8.93 3.75 -28.00
N ALA A 123 8.63 5.05 -27.99
CA ALA A 123 7.28 5.52 -27.86
C ALA A 123 7.04 6.73 -28.78
N TYR A 124 5.82 6.86 -29.25
CA TYR A 124 5.38 7.96 -30.10
C TYR A 124 4.12 8.58 -29.49
N ARG A 125 4.09 9.93 -29.39
CA ARG A 125 2.96 10.71 -28.90
C ARG A 125 2.38 11.58 -30.01
N PHE A 126 1.07 11.45 -30.25
CA PHE A 126 0.28 12.45 -30.94
C PHE A 126 -0.33 13.40 -29.91
N TYR A 127 -0.18 14.69 -30.14
CA TYR A 127 -0.71 15.74 -29.28
C TYR A 127 -1.58 16.68 -30.10
N PHE A 128 -2.81 16.92 -29.64
CA PHE A 128 -3.84 17.71 -30.31
C PHE A 128 -4.22 18.89 -29.40
N PRO A 129 -3.80 20.13 -29.75
CA PRO A 129 -4.07 21.30 -28.89
C PRO A 129 -5.54 21.66 -28.83
N ALA A 130 -6.30 21.39 -29.89
CA ALA A 130 -7.73 21.66 -29.99
C ALA A 130 -8.39 20.82 -31.10
N ASN A 131 -9.72 20.75 -31.10
CA ASN A 131 -10.51 20.30 -32.25
C ASN A 131 -10.83 21.49 -33.20
N GLY A 132 -11.62 21.26 -34.21
CA GLY A 132 -12.02 22.30 -35.22
C GLY A 132 -13.06 23.30 -34.71
N GLY A 133 -13.36 23.36 -33.39
CA GLY A 133 -14.34 24.26 -32.80
C GLY A 133 -15.61 23.57 -32.26
N ASN A 134 -15.68 22.24 -32.27
CA ASN A 134 -16.82 21.54 -31.77
C ASN A 134 -16.87 21.66 -30.22
N PRO A 135 -18.03 22.03 -29.62
CA PRO A 135 -18.17 22.21 -28.19
C PRO A 135 -18.15 20.89 -27.40
N ASN A 136 -18.31 19.74 -28.05
CA ASN A 136 -18.53 18.46 -27.39
C ASN A 136 -17.37 17.48 -27.49
N TYR A 137 -16.71 17.38 -28.68
CA TYR A 137 -15.74 16.29 -28.89
C TYR A 137 -14.61 16.62 -29.88
N LEU A 138 -13.44 15.99 -29.65
CA LEU A 138 -12.48 15.63 -30.70
C LEU A 138 -12.80 14.18 -31.11
N SER A 139 -12.75 13.87 -32.40
CA SER A 139 -13.00 12.53 -32.93
C SER A 139 -11.95 12.13 -33.96
N LEU A 140 -11.31 10.96 -33.71
CA LEU A 140 -10.41 10.34 -34.70
C LEU A 140 -10.79 8.87 -34.87
N SER A 141 -10.71 8.36 -36.08
CA SER A 141 -10.97 6.95 -36.37
C SER A 141 -9.70 6.11 -36.24
N GLU A 142 -8.58 6.60 -36.77
CA GLU A 142 -7.36 5.81 -36.82
C GLU A 142 -6.12 6.74 -36.80
N LEU A 143 -5.09 6.25 -36.12
CA LEU A 143 -3.72 6.77 -36.16
C LEU A 143 -2.80 5.62 -36.58
N GLU A 144 -2.01 5.82 -37.58
CA GLU A 144 -1.10 4.81 -38.09
C GLU A 144 0.34 5.32 -38.09
N LEU A 145 1.26 4.50 -37.58
CA LEU A 145 2.70 4.70 -37.72
C LEU A 145 3.21 3.70 -38.77
N TRP A 146 3.96 4.18 -39.75
CA TRP A 146 4.50 3.39 -40.86
C TRP A 146 6.01 3.42 -40.87
N GLY A 147 6.62 2.24 -40.84
CA GLY A 147 8.07 2.08 -40.77
C GLY A 147 8.41 0.64 -40.47
N GLU A 148 9.60 0.42 -39.93
CA GLU A 148 10.08 -0.88 -39.55
C GLU A 148 10.12 -0.99 -38.02
N GLU A 149 9.63 -2.12 -37.49
CA GLU A 149 9.85 -2.46 -36.05
C GLU A 149 11.32 -2.81 -35.88
N ILE A 150 11.96 -2.22 -34.89
CA ILE A 150 13.38 -2.41 -34.59
C ILE A 150 13.58 -2.93 -33.16
N GLU A 151 14.62 -3.71 -32.97
CA GLU A 151 15.04 -4.09 -31.62
C GLU A 151 15.54 -2.86 -30.86
N TRP A 152 15.14 -2.73 -29.56
CA TRP A 152 15.53 -1.60 -28.75
C TRP A 152 16.07 -2.03 -27.37
N PRO A 153 17.19 -1.46 -26.87
CA PRO A 153 18.13 -0.59 -27.64
C PRO A 153 18.75 -1.39 -28.79
N PRO A 154 19.21 -0.72 -29.84
CA PRO A 154 20.00 -1.41 -30.90
C PRO A 154 21.12 -2.17 -30.24
N PRO A 155 21.29 -3.48 -30.55
CA PRO A 155 22.27 -4.30 -29.86
C PRO A 155 23.67 -3.69 -30.01
N PRO A 156 24.41 -3.51 -28.89
CA PRO A 156 25.83 -3.20 -29.00
C PRO A 156 26.56 -4.29 -29.81
N PRO A 157 27.65 -3.97 -30.45
CA PRO A 157 28.50 -4.99 -31.04
C PRO A 157 28.80 -6.06 -29.98
N LEU A 158 28.53 -7.31 -30.32
CA LEU A 158 28.80 -8.41 -29.38
C LEU A 158 30.30 -8.72 -29.42
N GLU A 159 30.93 -8.59 -28.26
CA GLU A 159 32.35 -9.04 -28.12
C GLU A 159 32.41 -10.55 -27.94
N PRO A 160 33.33 -11.24 -28.59
CA PRO A 160 33.51 -12.68 -28.40
C PRO A 160 33.84 -13.04 -26.96
N VAL A 161 33.20 -14.09 -26.45
CA VAL A 161 33.38 -14.54 -25.06
C VAL A 161 33.89 -15.98 -24.98
N SER A 162 34.74 -16.23 -24.00
CA SER A 162 35.24 -17.58 -23.64
C SER A 162 34.31 -18.29 -22.64
N ASN A 163 33.50 -17.56 -21.92
CA ASN A 163 32.41 -18.08 -21.10
C ASN A 163 31.26 -17.06 -21.04
N ALA A 164 30.05 -17.54 -20.90
CA ALA A 164 28.88 -16.69 -20.82
C ALA A 164 27.78 -17.31 -19.98
N LEU A 165 27.22 -16.51 -19.09
CA LEU A 165 25.94 -16.78 -18.43
C LEU A 165 24.85 -16.04 -19.20
N LEU A 166 23.95 -16.79 -19.87
CA LEU A 166 22.74 -16.26 -20.47
C LEU A 166 21.57 -16.51 -19.50
N GLU A 167 21.09 -15.46 -18.87
CA GLU A 167 19.83 -15.52 -18.13
C GLU A 167 18.69 -15.57 -19.12
N ALA A 168 17.73 -16.48 -18.92
CA ALA A 168 16.67 -16.71 -19.91
C ALA A 168 15.75 -15.48 -20.08
N GLU A 169 15.50 -14.74 -18.99
CA GLU A 169 14.73 -13.49 -19.04
C GLU A 169 15.37 -12.40 -19.90
N ALA A 170 16.70 -12.48 -20.11
CA ALA A 170 17.44 -11.53 -20.94
C ALA A 170 17.43 -11.89 -22.43
N PHE A 171 16.75 -12.97 -22.83
CA PHE A 171 16.59 -13.31 -24.25
C PHE A 171 15.91 -12.16 -25.03
N ARG A 172 16.46 -11.79 -26.16
CA ARG A 172 16.04 -10.62 -26.93
C ARG A 172 14.61 -10.77 -27.48
N LYS A 173 14.28 -11.94 -28.00
CA LYS A 173 12.93 -12.28 -28.47
C LYS A 173 12.41 -13.41 -27.61
N LEU A 174 11.29 -13.19 -26.97
CA LEU A 174 10.67 -14.20 -26.11
C LEU A 174 9.80 -15.20 -26.88
N GLY A 175 9.46 -14.89 -28.15
CA GLY A 175 8.54 -15.73 -28.93
C GLY A 175 7.23 -15.92 -28.19
N GLY A 176 6.84 -17.19 -27.98
CA GLY A 176 5.68 -17.54 -27.18
C GLY A 176 5.96 -17.82 -25.70
N TRP A 177 7.22 -17.77 -25.27
CA TRP A 177 7.62 -17.98 -23.87
C TRP A 177 7.21 -16.80 -23.01
N LYS A 178 6.90 -17.06 -21.74
CA LYS A 178 6.42 -16.08 -20.76
C LYS A 178 7.42 -15.87 -19.63
N LEU A 179 7.62 -14.62 -19.23
CA LEU A 179 8.41 -14.28 -18.04
C LEU A 179 7.65 -14.67 -16.78
N ASP A 180 8.24 -15.50 -15.95
CA ASP A 180 7.67 -15.87 -14.66
C ASP A 180 8.45 -15.19 -13.52
N THR A 181 7.86 -14.12 -12.98
CA THR A 181 8.44 -13.32 -11.91
C THR A 181 7.94 -13.73 -10.52
N MET A 182 7.04 -14.70 -10.43
CA MET A 182 6.36 -15.03 -9.16
C MET A 182 7.28 -15.66 -8.11
N PHE A 183 8.29 -16.39 -8.55
CA PHE A 183 9.08 -17.26 -7.67
C PHE A 183 10.51 -16.78 -7.46
N VAL A 184 10.84 -15.57 -7.88
CA VAL A 184 12.17 -14.98 -7.74
C VAL A 184 12.74 -15.08 -6.31
N PRO A 185 11.96 -14.88 -5.22
CA PRO A 185 12.48 -15.04 -3.87
C PRO A 185 12.93 -16.47 -3.52
N ILE A 186 12.49 -17.46 -4.30
CA ILE A 186 12.85 -18.88 -4.13
C ILE A 186 13.94 -19.25 -5.13
N MET A 187 13.81 -18.76 -6.36
CA MET A 187 14.66 -19.07 -7.51
C MET A 187 15.96 -18.26 -7.57
N GLY A 188 15.95 -17.04 -7.03
CA GLY A 188 17.02 -16.06 -7.18
C GLY A 188 16.96 -15.24 -8.48
N SER A 189 16.17 -15.65 -9.47
CA SER A 189 15.98 -15.00 -10.77
C SER A 189 14.58 -15.24 -11.33
N VAL A 190 14.27 -14.53 -12.40
CA VAL A 190 13.12 -14.77 -13.27
C VAL A 190 13.47 -15.91 -14.22
N TYR A 191 12.50 -16.64 -14.70
CA TYR A 191 12.73 -17.67 -15.71
C TYR A 191 11.71 -17.59 -16.86
N LEU A 192 12.00 -18.23 -17.98
CA LEU A 192 11.09 -18.38 -19.10
C LEU A 192 10.26 -19.67 -18.98
N ASN A 193 8.97 -19.54 -19.26
CA ASN A 193 7.97 -20.62 -19.19
C ASN A 193 7.24 -20.76 -20.53
N ALA A 194 7.35 -21.95 -21.17
CA ALA A 194 6.64 -22.30 -22.41
C ALA A 194 5.16 -22.64 -22.11
N HIS A 195 4.32 -21.61 -21.88
CA HIS A 195 2.93 -21.75 -21.48
C HIS A 195 1.99 -21.78 -22.69
N GLY A 196 2.04 -22.86 -23.46
CA GLY A 196 1.28 -23.06 -24.72
C GLY A 196 -0.03 -23.84 -24.59
N VAL A 197 -0.42 -24.22 -23.34
CA VAL A 197 -1.64 -25.03 -23.03
C VAL A 197 -1.81 -26.25 -23.94
N GLY A 198 -0.69 -26.94 -24.21
CA GLY A 198 -0.64 -28.15 -25.05
C GLY A 198 -0.33 -27.92 -26.53
N ILE A 199 0.03 -26.71 -26.90
CA ILE A 199 0.52 -26.35 -28.23
C ILE A 199 1.92 -25.77 -28.06
N PRO A 200 2.98 -26.34 -28.71
CA PRO A 200 4.31 -25.77 -28.65
C PRO A 200 4.32 -24.30 -29.02
N VAL A 201 5.04 -23.51 -28.23
CA VAL A 201 5.12 -22.04 -28.41
C VAL A 201 6.25 -21.68 -29.38
N GLU A 202 6.20 -20.48 -29.93
CA GLU A 202 7.25 -19.91 -30.78
C GLU A 202 8.56 -19.77 -29.98
N ASP A 203 9.70 -20.00 -30.64
CA ASP A 203 11.02 -20.01 -30.00
C ASP A 203 11.38 -18.66 -29.37
N ALA A 204 11.93 -18.72 -28.16
CA ALA A 204 12.65 -17.58 -27.62
C ALA A 204 14.09 -17.59 -28.14
N THR A 205 14.61 -16.43 -28.61
CA THR A 205 15.91 -16.34 -29.22
C THR A 205 16.75 -15.19 -28.68
N THR A 206 18.07 -15.42 -28.63
CA THR A 206 19.06 -14.38 -28.33
C THR A 206 20.33 -14.60 -29.17
N ARG A 207 21.29 -13.68 -29.09
CA ARG A 207 22.53 -13.71 -29.87
C ARG A 207 23.72 -13.62 -28.93
N ILE A 208 24.77 -14.37 -29.22
CA ILE A 208 26.01 -14.37 -28.49
C ILE A 208 27.19 -14.50 -29.48
N ALA A 209 28.27 -13.77 -29.25
CA ALA A 209 29.49 -13.96 -30.01
C ALA A 209 30.43 -14.94 -29.26
N PHE A 210 30.82 -16.01 -29.88
CA PHE A 210 31.75 -16.97 -29.32
C PHE A 210 33.17 -16.80 -29.89
N GLU A 211 34.16 -17.03 -29.06
CA GLU A 211 35.51 -17.33 -29.57
C GLU A 211 35.53 -18.71 -30.26
N PRO A 212 36.42 -18.93 -31.27
CA PRO A 212 36.55 -20.26 -31.89
C PRO A 212 37.06 -21.26 -30.87
N SER A 213 36.21 -22.17 -30.38
CA SER A 213 36.57 -23.22 -29.39
C SER A 213 35.44 -24.24 -29.25
N GLU A 214 35.72 -25.30 -28.49
CA GLU A 214 34.69 -26.19 -27.96
C GLU A 214 34.19 -25.66 -26.61
N TYR A 215 32.86 -25.71 -26.39
CA TYR A 215 32.21 -25.22 -25.17
C TYR A 215 31.40 -26.33 -24.53
N ALA A 216 31.52 -26.47 -23.21
CA ALA A 216 30.54 -27.21 -22.41
C ALA A 216 29.30 -26.31 -22.14
N VAL A 217 28.15 -26.94 -22.17
CA VAL A 217 26.86 -26.24 -21.99
C VAL A 217 26.13 -26.78 -20.75
N TRP A 218 25.72 -25.88 -19.89
CA TRP A 218 24.90 -26.18 -18.72
C TRP A 218 23.56 -25.39 -18.82
N VAL A 219 22.41 -26.08 -18.60
CA VAL A 219 21.07 -25.45 -18.65
C VAL A 219 20.41 -25.64 -17.30
N ARG A 220 20.00 -24.55 -16.67
CA ARG A 220 19.25 -24.58 -15.42
C ARG A 220 17.75 -24.70 -15.69
N THR A 221 17.16 -25.80 -15.27
CA THR A 221 15.79 -26.22 -15.56
C THR A 221 15.23 -27.06 -14.43
N ARG A 222 13.96 -27.46 -14.51
CA ARG A 222 13.32 -28.42 -13.61
C ARG A 222 12.25 -29.24 -14.31
N ASP A 223 12.02 -30.44 -13.79
CA ASP A 223 10.83 -31.23 -14.05
C ASP A 223 9.70 -30.77 -13.11
N TRP A 224 8.61 -30.22 -13.67
CA TRP A 224 7.48 -29.75 -12.88
C TRP A 224 6.43 -30.85 -12.58
N THR A 225 6.69 -32.10 -13.05
CA THR A 225 5.90 -33.30 -12.75
C THR A 225 6.76 -34.45 -12.24
N PRO A 226 7.54 -34.24 -11.16
CA PRO A 226 8.59 -35.19 -10.75
C PRO A 226 8.06 -36.55 -10.29
N ASP A 227 6.82 -36.65 -9.88
CA ASP A 227 6.10 -37.86 -9.48
C ASP A 227 5.63 -38.71 -10.67
N TYR A 228 5.68 -38.19 -11.91
CA TYR A 228 5.34 -38.94 -13.13
C TYR A 228 6.60 -39.45 -13.82
N ASN A 229 6.66 -40.79 -14.04
CA ASN A 229 7.84 -41.46 -14.57
C ASN A 229 7.69 -41.91 -16.04
N GLY A 230 6.66 -41.45 -16.76
CA GLY A 230 6.50 -41.74 -18.18
C GLY A 230 7.51 -41.02 -19.07
N ALA A 231 7.73 -41.55 -20.27
CA ALA A 231 8.61 -40.92 -21.26
C ALA A 231 7.98 -39.65 -21.88
N ASP A 232 6.68 -39.50 -21.78
CA ASP A 232 5.87 -38.37 -22.26
C ASP A 232 5.65 -37.31 -21.19
N LYS A 233 6.69 -36.99 -20.41
CA LYS A 233 6.70 -35.88 -19.45
C LYS A 233 6.33 -34.57 -20.13
N PRO A 234 5.59 -33.68 -19.50
CA PRO A 234 5.38 -32.32 -20.01
C PRO A 234 6.62 -31.44 -19.82
N GLY A 235 6.64 -30.28 -20.46
CA GLY A 235 7.69 -29.29 -20.25
C GLY A 235 9.00 -29.59 -20.99
N GLN A 236 8.99 -30.51 -21.95
CA GLN A 236 10.17 -30.81 -22.77
C GLN A 236 10.51 -29.66 -23.71
N PHE A 237 11.81 -29.32 -23.76
CA PHE A 237 12.33 -28.32 -24.70
C PHE A 237 13.78 -28.66 -25.09
N GLN A 238 14.27 -28.06 -26.15
CA GLN A 238 15.66 -28.17 -26.64
C GLN A 238 16.31 -26.79 -26.69
N ILE A 239 17.65 -26.79 -26.61
CA ILE A 239 18.48 -25.63 -26.94
C ILE A 239 18.98 -25.83 -28.36
N LEU A 240 18.74 -24.82 -29.23
CA LEU A 240 19.31 -24.79 -30.56
C LEU A 240 20.41 -23.74 -30.63
N ILE A 241 21.50 -24.04 -31.33
CA ILE A 241 22.57 -23.08 -31.66
C ILE A 241 22.66 -23.05 -33.19
N ASP A 242 22.37 -21.89 -33.78
CA ASP A 242 22.26 -21.69 -35.24
C ASP A 242 21.36 -22.76 -35.88
N ASP A 243 20.16 -22.94 -35.30
CA ASP A 243 19.12 -23.93 -35.68
C ASP A 243 19.52 -25.41 -35.50
N VAL A 244 20.66 -25.70 -34.91
CA VAL A 244 21.10 -27.07 -34.64
C VAL A 244 20.83 -27.45 -33.19
N PRO A 245 19.97 -28.44 -32.91
CA PRO A 245 19.66 -28.80 -31.55
C PRO A 245 20.80 -29.51 -30.85
N LEU A 246 21.01 -29.21 -29.58
CA LEU A 246 21.84 -30.01 -28.69
C LEU A 246 21.20 -31.40 -28.53
N ALA A 247 22.03 -32.41 -28.27
CA ALA A 247 21.55 -33.81 -28.16
C ALA A 247 20.62 -34.04 -26.94
N GLN A 248 20.68 -33.18 -25.92
CA GLN A 248 19.95 -33.30 -24.68
C GLN A 248 18.55 -32.63 -24.80
N THR A 249 17.53 -33.33 -24.30
CA THR A 249 16.19 -32.74 -24.04
C THR A 249 16.12 -32.31 -22.58
N PHE A 250 15.65 -31.10 -22.33
CA PHE A 250 15.53 -30.45 -21.03
C PHE A 250 14.07 -30.45 -20.52
N GLY A 251 13.87 -30.06 -19.26
CA GLY A 251 12.56 -29.92 -18.62
C GLY A 251 12.00 -31.22 -18.04
N ILE A 252 12.74 -32.33 -18.10
CA ILE A 252 12.33 -33.65 -17.62
C ILE A 252 13.13 -34.13 -16.40
N ALA A 253 14.13 -33.38 -15.99
CA ALA A 253 14.98 -33.54 -14.81
C ALA A 253 15.71 -32.19 -14.55
N PRO A 254 16.21 -31.95 -13.32
CA PRO A 254 15.91 -32.65 -12.06
C PRO A 254 14.53 -32.31 -11.49
N ALA A 255 14.14 -32.97 -10.41
CA ALA A 255 12.84 -32.72 -9.74
C ALA A 255 12.70 -31.29 -9.17
N ASP A 256 13.79 -30.74 -8.69
CA ASP A 256 13.91 -29.33 -8.29
C ASP A 256 14.79 -28.57 -9.29
N TRP A 257 14.89 -27.27 -9.14
CA TRP A 257 15.73 -26.45 -9.97
C TRP A 257 17.20 -26.86 -9.86
N GLY A 258 17.81 -27.21 -11.00
CA GLY A 258 19.20 -27.63 -11.05
C GLY A 258 19.79 -27.54 -12.46
N TRP A 259 21.10 -27.70 -12.55
CA TRP A 259 21.83 -27.64 -13.80
C TRP A 259 21.89 -29.01 -14.48
N VAL A 260 21.56 -29.06 -15.75
CA VAL A 260 21.63 -30.24 -16.61
C VAL A 260 22.69 -30.01 -17.70
N SER A 261 23.59 -30.95 -17.90
CA SER A 261 24.55 -30.86 -18.98
C SER A 261 23.87 -30.96 -20.35
N GLY A 262 24.13 -30.01 -21.21
CA GLY A 262 23.74 -30.01 -22.63
C GLY A 262 24.75 -30.68 -23.53
N GLY A 263 25.83 -31.23 -22.97
CA GLY A 263 26.98 -31.73 -23.73
C GLY A 263 27.95 -30.64 -24.17
N THR A 264 28.58 -30.83 -25.29
CA THR A 264 29.49 -29.82 -25.88
C THR A 264 29.06 -29.44 -27.29
N PHE A 265 29.45 -28.24 -27.73
CA PHE A 265 29.37 -27.81 -29.12
C PHE A 265 30.64 -27.07 -29.55
N THR A 266 30.93 -27.09 -30.84
CA THR A 266 32.10 -26.40 -31.38
C THR A 266 31.66 -25.10 -32.05
N ALA A 267 32.10 -23.95 -31.50
CA ALA A 267 31.92 -22.65 -32.12
C ALA A 267 33.06 -22.38 -33.13
N THR A 268 32.69 -21.92 -34.33
CA THR A 268 33.66 -21.52 -35.35
C THR A 268 34.13 -20.07 -35.19
N GLY A 269 33.60 -19.38 -34.20
CA GLY A 269 33.81 -17.96 -33.95
C GLY A 269 32.71 -17.08 -34.60
N GLY A 270 32.52 -15.88 -34.05
CA GLY A 270 31.48 -14.94 -34.50
C GLY A 270 30.17 -15.08 -33.75
N VAL A 271 29.14 -14.44 -34.29
CA VAL A 271 27.82 -14.37 -33.66
C VAL A 271 26.99 -15.59 -34.01
N SER A 272 26.48 -16.28 -32.97
CA SER A 272 25.53 -17.38 -33.08
C SER A 272 24.19 -17.01 -32.48
N VAL A 273 23.11 -17.62 -32.97
CA VAL A 273 21.78 -17.53 -32.41
C VAL A 273 21.54 -18.69 -31.47
N VAL A 274 21.14 -18.38 -30.25
CA VAL A 274 20.72 -19.39 -29.24
C VAL A 274 19.22 -19.33 -29.13
N SER A 275 18.52 -20.49 -29.26
CA SER A 275 17.08 -20.60 -29.22
C SER A 275 16.61 -21.58 -28.15
N LEU A 276 15.49 -21.24 -27.45
CA LEU A 276 14.71 -22.15 -26.64
C LEU A 276 13.58 -22.70 -27.50
N HIS A 277 13.63 -23.98 -27.84
CA HIS A 277 12.64 -24.64 -28.68
C HIS A 277 11.73 -25.55 -27.88
N ASP A 278 10.44 -25.14 -27.75
CA ASP A 278 9.43 -25.88 -26.99
C ASP A 278 8.90 -27.07 -27.80
N LEU A 279 8.82 -28.24 -27.14
CA LEU A 279 8.36 -29.47 -27.78
C LEU A 279 6.92 -29.85 -27.40
N THR A 280 6.35 -29.30 -26.32
CA THR A 280 5.09 -29.81 -25.75
C THR A 280 4.02 -28.77 -25.52
N GLY A 281 4.34 -27.50 -25.37
CA GLY A 281 3.42 -26.44 -24.96
C GLY A 281 2.96 -26.55 -23.51
N PHE A 282 3.59 -27.39 -22.70
CA PHE A 282 3.21 -27.67 -21.32
C PHE A 282 4.29 -27.24 -20.34
N ASN A 283 4.53 -25.92 -20.25
CA ASN A 283 5.33 -25.29 -19.20
C ASN A 283 6.78 -25.77 -19.11
N GLY A 284 7.47 -25.91 -20.23
CA GLY A 284 8.92 -26.01 -20.26
C GLY A 284 9.56 -24.80 -19.60
N ARG A 285 10.56 -25.00 -18.72
CA ARG A 285 11.13 -23.94 -17.90
C ARG A 285 12.63 -23.86 -18.07
N CYS A 286 13.11 -22.71 -18.52
CA CYS A 286 14.53 -22.40 -18.61
C CYS A 286 14.83 -21.14 -17.78
N ASP A 287 15.74 -21.25 -16.84
CA ASP A 287 16.19 -20.16 -15.99
C ASP A 287 17.46 -19.51 -16.54
N ALA A 288 18.47 -20.33 -16.88
CA ALA A 288 19.73 -19.83 -17.41
C ALA A 288 20.44 -20.88 -18.25
N ILE A 289 21.31 -20.41 -19.16
CA ILE A 289 22.26 -21.23 -19.90
C ILE A 289 23.65 -20.73 -19.62
N TYR A 290 24.57 -21.61 -19.26
CA TYR A 290 25.96 -21.30 -19.03
C TYR A 290 26.87 -22.02 -20.05
N PHE A 291 27.70 -21.26 -20.74
CA PHE A 291 28.71 -21.74 -21.70
C PHE A 291 30.09 -21.51 -21.13
N THR A 292 30.97 -22.51 -21.25
CA THR A 292 32.38 -22.41 -20.80
C THR A 292 33.33 -23.21 -21.72
N GLN A 293 34.49 -22.64 -22.00
CA GLN A 293 35.57 -23.33 -22.70
C GLN A 293 36.30 -24.34 -21.80
N ASP A 294 36.17 -24.21 -20.47
CA ASP A 294 36.70 -25.21 -19.54
C ASP A 294 35.77 -26.43 -19.49
N LEU A 295 36.08 -27.43 -20.32
CA LEU A 295 35.30 -28.68 -20.41
C LEU A 295 35.34 -29.51 -19.12
N GLN A 296 36.19 -29.16 -18.15
CA GLN A 296 36.28 -29.82 -16.84
C GLN A 296 35.62 -28.99 -15.72
N GLU A 297 35.10 -27.79 -16.03
CA GLU A 297 34.41 -26.98 -15.04
C GLU A 297 33.17 -27.73 -14.51
N PRO A 298 33.07 -27.91 -13.18
CA PRO A 298 31.91 -28.58 -12.61
C PRO A 298 30.62 -27.77 -12.85
N ALA A 299 29.48 -28.45 -12.74
CA ALA A 299 28.17 -27.76 -12.78
C ALA A 299 28.15 -26.57 -11.79
N PRO A 300 27.57 -25.45 -12.19
CA PRO A 300 27.37 -24.33 -11.25
C PRO A 300 26.52 -24.75 -10.03
N PRO A 301 26.53 -23.99 -8.92
CA PRO A 301 25.70 -24.29 -7.75
C PRO A 301 24.22 -24.34 -8.10
N ASP A 302 23.47 -25.31 -7.57
CA ASP A 302 22.04 -25.49 -7.90
C ASP A 302 21.11 -24.45 -7.25
N GLY A 303 21.47 -23.86 -6.13
CA GLY A 303 20.59 -22.90 -5.44
C GLY A 303 21.20 -22.23 -4.20
N GLY A 304 20.41 -21.37 -3.57
CA GLY A 304 20.75 -20.68 -2.34
C GLY A 304 21.90 -19.67 -2.48
N PRO A 305 22.51 -19.23 -1.36
CA PRO A 305 23.54 -18.18 -1.37
C PRO A 305 24.75 -18.49 -2.25
N ALA A 306 25.06 -19.77 -2.49
CA ALA A 306 26.15 -20.16 -3.36
C ALA A 306 25.85 -19.85 -4.84
N LEU A 307 24.63 -20.09 -5.29
CA LEU A 307 24.19 -19.72 -6.63
C LEU A 307 24.14 -18.21 -6.81
N ASP A 308 23.60 -17.50 -5.81
CA ASP A 308 23.50 -16.03 -5.84
C ASP A 308 24.88 -15.38 -5.96
N LEU A 309 25.86 -15.85 -5.17
CA LEU A 309 27.22 -15.37 -5.23
C LEU A 309 27.89 -15.70 -6.59
N TRP A 310 27.69 -16.91 -7.10
CA TRP A 310 28.25 -17.35 -8.39
C TRP A 310 27.68 -16.49 -9.54
N ARG A 311 26.35 -16.25 -9.53
CA ARG A 311 25.69 -15.38 -10.53
C ARG A 311 26.20 -13.93 -10.44
N ALA A 312 26.29 -13.38 -9.24
CA ALA A 312 26.82 -12.05 -9.02
C ALA A 312 28.24 -11.90 -9.59
N GLN A 313 29.11 -12.90 -9.35
CA GLN A 313 30.45 -12.93 -9.90
C GLN A 313 30.45 -12.99 -11.44
N LYS A 314 29.62 -13.85 -12.05
CA LYS A 314 29.52 -13.96 -13.51
C LYS A 314 28.96 -12.70 -14.18
N ARG A 315 28.12 -11.95 -13.49
CA ARG A 315 27.57 -10.66 -13.94
C ARG A 315 28.46 -9.46 -13.60
N GLY A 316 29.56 -9.66 -12.86
CA GLY A 316 30.43 -8.58 -12.39
C GLY A 316 29.78 -7.68 -11.34
N GLU A 317 28.77 -8.17 -10.64
CA GLU A 317 28.05 -7.42 -9.62
C GLU A 317 28.82 -7.40 -8.30
N THR A 318 29.06 -6.22 -7.75
CA THR A 318 29.73 -6.04 -6.45
C THR A 318 28.94 -5.09 -5.57
N GLY A 319 28.65 -5.51 -4.33
CA GLY A 319 28.00 -4.64 -3.35
C GLY A 319 26.58 -4.17 -3.72
N ALA A 320 26.18 -3.06 -3.12
CA ALA A 320 24.90 -2.41 -3.39
C ALA A 320 24.84 -1.79 -4.81
N PRO A 321 23.63 -1.54 -5.35
CA PRO A 321 23.51 -0.84 -6.63
C PRO A 321 24.17 0.54 -6.61
N GLU A 322 24.92 0.88 -7.67
CA GLU A 322 25.61 2.17 -7.79
C GLU A 322 24.64 3.31 -8.15
N THR A 323 23.59 3.01 -8.92
CA THR A 323 22.57 4.01 -9.29
C THR A 323 21.59 4.17 -8.16
N ILE A 324 21.53 5.37 -7.59
CA ILE A 324 20.62 5.73 -6.50
C ILE A 324 19.56 6.71 -7.03
N GLU A 325 18.30 6.43 -6.73
CA GLU A 325 17.17 7.30 -7.02
C GLU A 325 16.51 7.75 -5.71
N GLU A 326 16.28 9.05 -5.56
CA GLU A 326 15.73 9.65 -4.34
C GLU A 326 14.29 10.09 -4.55
N TYR A 327 13.43 9.78 -3.59
CA TYR A 327 12.00 10.06 -3.58
C TYR A 327 11.54 10.54 -2.23
N ASP A 328 10.31 11.07 -2.15
CA ASP A 328 9.63 11.34 -0.88
C ASP A 328 8.99 10.06 -0.33
N PHE A 329 8.57 9.18 -1.23
CA PHE A 329 7.85 7.97 -0.89
C PHE A 329 8.12 6.85 -1.90
N VAL A 330 8.52 5.68 -1.41
CA VAL A 330 8.75 4.49 -2.22
C VAL A 330 7.65 3.46 -1.94
N VAL A 331 6.88 3.11 -2.95
CA VAL A 331 5.81 2.10 -2.90
C VAL A 331 6.26 0.87 -3.66
N VAL A 332 6.30 -0.28 -3.00
CA VAL A 332 6.67 -1.56 -3.61
C VAL A 332 5.44 -2.44 -3.77
N GLY A 333 5.14 -2.79 -5.02
CA GLY A 333 3.98 -3.58 -5.43
C GLY A 333 2.89 -2.75 -6.09
N GLY A 334 2.68 -2.93 -7.40
CA GLY A 334 1.68 -2.23 -8.24
C GLY A 334 0.30 -2.90 -8.26
N GLY A 335 -0.09 -3.59 -7.17
CA GLY A 335 -1.47 -4.04 -6.95
C GLY A 335 -2.44 -2.88 -6.75
N ILE A 336 -3.72 -3.17 -6.50
CA ILE A 336 -4.74 -2.11 -6.26
C ILE A 336 -4.31 -1.20 -5.10
N ALA A 337 -3.80 -1.77 -4.00
CA ALA A 337 -3.35 -0.99 -2.85
C ALA A 337 -2.17 -0.06 -3.19
N GLY A 338 -1.15 -0.57 -3.88
CA GLY A 338 0.03 0.25 -4.22
C GLY A 338 -0.26 1.30 -5.27
N CYS A 339 -1.10 1.00 -6.28
CA CYS A 339 -1.57 2.02 -7.23
C CYS A 339 -2.32 3.15 -6.50
N ALA A 340 -3.20 2.78 -5.56
CA ALA A 340 -3.96 3.76 -4.78
C ALA A 340 -3.05 4.60 -3.87
N ALA A 341 -2.06 3.99 -3.21
CA ALA A 341 -1.11 4.69 -2.35
C ALA A 341 -0.24 5.68 -3.15
N ALA A 342 0.29 5.23 -4.28
CA ALA A 342 1.11 6.09 -5.14
C ALA A 342 0.33 7.29 -5.68
N VAL A 343 -0.91 7.05 -6.16
CA VAL A 343 -1.76 8.13 -6.70
C VAL A 343 -2.16 9.11 -5.60
N ALA A 344 -2.61 8.61 -4.43
CA ALA A 344 -3.02 9.47 -3.32
C ALA A 344 -1.86 10.35 -2.82
N ALA A 345 -0.66 9.80 -2.68
CA ALA A 345 0.53 10.56 -2.31
C ALA A 345 0.91 11.58 -3.40
N ALA A 346 0.87 11.20 -4.66
CA ALA A 346 1.19 12.07 -5.79
C ALA A 346 0.22 13.24 -5.91
N GLN A 347 -1.08 13.03 -5.66
CA GLN A 347 -2.08 14.11 -5.62
C GLN A 347 -1.81 15.13 -4.51
N GLN A 348 -1.07 14.77 -3.48
CA GLN A 348 -0.60 15.68 -2.42
C GLN A 348 0.78 16.29 -2.73
N GLY A 349 1.29 16.13 -3.94
CA GLY A 349 2.55 16.74 -4.40
C GLY A 349 3.83 15.95 -4.05
N MET A 350 3.73 14.74 -3.52
CA MET A 350 4.91 13.91 -3.24
C MET A 350 5.57 13.39 -4.52
N LYS A 351 6.89 13.29 -4.54
CA LYS A 351 7.66 12.56 -5.55
C LYS A 351 7.67 11.08 -5.16
N VAL A 352 7.01 10.24 -5.97
CA VAL A 352 6.75 8.83 -5.64
C VAL A 352 7.45 7.89 -6.61
N ALA A 353 8.10 6.84 -6.10
CA ALA A 353 8.45 5.67 -6.90
C ALA A 353 7.39 4.58 -6.69
N LEU A 354 6.85 4.03 -7.77
CA LEU A 354 6.01 2.82 -7.74
C LEU A 354 6.73 1.68 -8.47
N ILE A 355 7.17 0.67 -7.72
CA ILE A 355 7.95 -0.46 -8.22
C ILE A 355 7.04 -1.68 -8.39
N GLN A 356 6.99 -2.25 -9.59
CA GLN A 356 6.17 -3.40 -9.95
C GLN A 356 6.97 -4.42 -10.77
N ASP A 357 6.95 -5.67 -10.36
CA ASP A 357 7.72 -6.77 -10.97
C ASP A 357 7.18 -7.28 -12.33
N ARG A 358 5.97 -6.91 -12.70
CA ARG A 358 5.32 -7.27 -13.96
C ARG A 358 5.02 -6.04 -14.80
N ASP A 359 4.81 -6.22 -16.10
CA ASP A 359 4.50 -5.12 -17.03
C ASP A 359 3.07 -4.59 -16.88
N VAL A 360 2.28 -5.18 -16.00
CA VAL A 360 0.90 -4.79 -15.75
C VAL A 360 0.68 -4.42 -14.29
N LEU A 361 -0.20 -3.46 -14.04
CA LEU A 361 -0.66 -3.07 -12.73
C LEU A 361 -1.95 -3.80 -12.34
N GLY A 362 -2.25 -3.84 -11.01
CA GLY A 362 -3.51 -4.36 -10.50
C GLY A 362 -3.40 -5.65 -9.68
N GLY A 363 -2.26 -6.34 -9.71
CA GLY A 363 -2.08 -7.58 -8.95
C GLY A 363 -3.10 -8.65 -9.38
N ASN A 364 -3.87 -9.19 -8.43
CA ASN A 364 -4.86 -10.25 -8.71
C ASN A 364 -5.97 -9.82 -9.67
N THR A 365 -6.20 -8.52 -9.86
CA THR A 365 -7.23 -8.01 -10.78
C THR A 365 -6.71 -7.69 -12.18
N SER A 366 -5.39 -7.89 -12.42
CA SER A 366 -4.80 -7.71 -13.74
C SER A 366 -5.37 -8.71 -14.77
N GLY A 367 -5.17 -8.41 -16.05
CA GLY A 367 -5.52 -9.29 -17.15
C GLY A 367 -4.82 -10.66 -17.13
N GLU A 368 -3.72 -10.77 -16.38
CA GLU A 368 -3.01 -12.04 -16.18
C GLU A 368 -3.78 -13.01 -15.26
N ILE A 369 -4.51 -12.49 -14.25
CA ILE A 369 -5.21 -13.32 -13.23
C ILE A 369 -6.74 -13.19 -13.35
N ARG A 370 -7.24 -12.01 -13.76
CA ARG A 370 -8.63 -11.70 -14.11
C ARG A 370 -9.64 -11.86 -12.98
N ILE A 371 -9.27 -11.47 -11.75
CA ILE A 371 -10.23 -11.45 -10.63
C ILE A 371 -10.96 -10.10 -10.61
N GLN A 372 -12.29 -10.16 -10.49
CA GLN A 372 -13.13 -8.98 -10.27
C GLN A 372 -12.80 -8.33 -8.92
N THR A 373 -12.73 -7.00 -8.87
CA THR A 373 -12.62 -6.29 -7.60
C THR A 373 -13.95 -6.33 -6.86
N THR A 374 -13.91 -6.71 -5.59
CA THR A 374 -15.06 -6.79 -4.69
C THR A 374 -14.81 -5.98 -3.42
N GLY A 375 -15.86 -5.75 -2.63
CA GLY A 375 -15.83 -4.91 -1.45
C GLY A 375 -16.38 -3.49 -1.71
N ASN A 376 -16.61 -2.75 -0.62
CA ASN A 376 -17.16 -1.40 -0.67
C ASN A 376 -16.04 -0.38 -0.99
N ILE A 377 -16.34 0.65 -1.79
CA ILE A 377 -15.42 1.76 -2.12
C ILE A 377 -15.88 3.10 -1.56
N ARG A 378 -17.08 3.19 -1.02
CA ARG A 378 -17.71 4.43 -0.49
C ARG A 378 -17.47 5.68 -1.35
N GLY A 379 -17.51 5.54 -2.67
CA GLY A 379 -17.32 6.66 -3.60
C GLY A 379 -15.86 7.15 -3.68
N ASN A 380 -14.88 6.36 -3.24
CA ASN A 380 -13.48 6.71 -3.40
C ASN A 380 -13.10 6.74 -4.88
N GLU A 381 -12.79 7.94 -5.38
CA GLU A 381 -12.55 8.17 -6.81
C GLU A 381 -11.30 7.42 -7.32
N ILE A 382 -10.22 7.38 -6.54
CA ILE A 382 -8.98 6.69 -6.94
C ILE A 382 -9.28 5.20 -7.13
N VAL A 383 -9.94 4.55 -6.16
CA VAL A 383 -10.28 3.13 -6.25
C VAL A 383 -11.23 2.87 -7.42
N ASP A 384 -12.18 3.78 -7.67
CA ASP A 384 -13.13 3.68 -8.79
C ASP A 384 -12.40 3.69 -10.16
N LYS A 385 -11.38 4.52 -10.33
CA LYS A 385 -10.59 4.59 -11.56
C LYS A 385 -9.74 3.35 -11.82
N ILE A 386 -9.22 2.71 -10.76
CA ILE A 386 -8.27 1.58 -10.88
C ILE A 386 -8.91 0.18 -10.76
N LYS A 387 -10.17 0.06 -10.32
CA LYS A 387 -10.86 -1.22 -10.14
C LYS A 387 -11.13 -1.96 -11.45
N ASN A 388 -11.35 -3.27 -11.34
CA ASN A 388 -11.85 -4.13 -12.42
C ASN A 388 -13.29 -4.56 -12.13
N THR A 389 -14.22 -4.16 -12.95
CA THR A 389 -15.65 -4.49 -12.83
C THR A 389 -16.06 -5.72 -13.64
N ASN A 390 -15.17 -6.27 -14.48
CA ASN A 390 -15.44 -7.45 -15.26
C ASN A 390 -15.55 -8.68 -14.35
N VAL A 391 -16.46 -9.58 -14.65
CA VAL A 391 -16.60 -10.85 -13.93
C VAL A 391 -15.31 -11.67 -14.00
N ASN A 392 -15.10 -12.53 -13.01
CA ASN A 392 -13.93 -13.40 -12.91
C ASN A 392 -13.66 -14.15 -14.23
N GLY A 393 -12.39 -14.18 -14.64
CA GLY A 393 -11.95 -14.86 -15.87
C GLY A 393 -12.19 -14.09 -17.18
N ASN A 394 -12.91 -12.97 -17.16
CA ASN A 394 -13.23 -12.22 -18.37
C ASN A 394 -12.00 -11.48 -18.94
N SER A 395 -11.78 -11.59 -20.26
CA SER A 395 -10.67 -10.95 -20.97
C SER A 395 -10.74 -9.42 -20.98
N GLY A 396 -11.90 -8.82 -20.72
CA GLY A 396 -12.05 -7.38 -20.53
C GLY A 396 -11.19 -6.80 -19.38
N ALA A 397 -10.62 -7.67 -18.53
CA ALA A 397 -9.62 -7.25 -17.54
C ALA A 397 -8.38 -6.58 -18.18
N HIS A 398 -7.99 -6.96 -19.41
CA HIS A 398 -6.87 -6.34 -20.13
C HIS A 398 -7.13 -4.85 -20.45
N SER A 399 -8.34 -4.50 -20.84
CA SER A 399 -8.70 -3.09 -21.07
C SER A 399 -8.63 -2.28 -19.77
N ARG A 400 -8.89 -2.92 -18.62
CA ARG A 400 -8.73 -2.29 -17.30
C ARG A 400 -7.26 -2.12 -16.90
N ASP A 401 -6.36 -3.00 -17.36
CA ASP A 401 -4.91 -2.83 -17.17
C ASP A 401 -4.43 -1.55 -17.86
N VAL A 402 -4.85 -1.36 -19.12
CA VAL A 402 -4.52 -0.15 -19.87
C VAL A 402 -5.07 1.10 -19.19
N ALA A 403 -6.34 1.09 -18.78
CA ALA A 403 -6.96 2.23 -18.08
C ALA A 403 -6.22 2.57 -16.77
N ARG A 404 -5.83 1.55 -15.99
CA ARG A 404 -5.10 1.70 -14.74
C ARG A 404 -3.70 2.25 -14.96
N MET A 405 -2.99 1.72 -15.94
CA MET A 405 -1.67 2.19 -16.34
C MET A 405 -1.72 3.66 -16.77
N THR A 406 -2.66 4.03 -17.62
CA THR A 406 -2.91 5.40 -18.07
C THR A 406 -3.18 6.33 -16.89
N TYR A 407 -4.05 5.91 -15.96
CA TYR A 407 -4.40 6.72 -14.80
C TYR A 407 -3.20 6.95 -13.86
N VAL A 408 -2.42 5.93 -13.57
CA VAL A 408 -1.20 6.08 -12.75
C VAL A 408 -0.18 7.00 -13.45
N ARG A 409 0.08 6.78 -14.73
CA ARG A 409 1.03 7.59 -15.54
C ARG A 409 0.58 9.04 -15.75
N SER A 410 -0.71 9.35 -15.63
CA SER A 410 -1.20 10.74 -15.73
C SER A 410 -0.71 11.64 -14.59
N HIS A 411 -0.15 11.08 -13.52
CA HIS A 411 0.42 11.81 -12.40
C HIS A 411 1.94 11.96 -12.62
N ALA A 412 2.37 13.14 -13.08
CA ALA A 412 3.76 13.41 -13.51
C ALA A 412 4.82 13.22 -12.41
N ASN A 413 4.43 13.25 -11.14
CA ASN A 413 5.31 13.03 -9.98
C ASN A 413 5.39 11.58 -9.53
N ILE A 414 4.77 10.64 -10.25
CA ILE A 414 4.99 9.20 -10.07
C ILE A 414 6.03 8.71 -11.09
N THR A 415 7.13 8.20 -10.59
CA THR A 415 8.05 7.38 -11.40
C THR A 415 7.58 5.93 -11.32
N LEU A 416 6.92 5.46 -12.39
CA LEU A 416 6.44 4.09 -12.48
C LEU A 416 7.53 3.18 -13.07
N ARG A 417 7.94 2.16 -12.30
CA ARG A 417 8.91 1.12 -12.67
C ARG A 417 8.20 -0.21 -12.83
N THR A 418 7.63 -0.49 -14.02
CA THR A 418 7.13 -1.83 -14.37
C THR A 418 8.25 -2.72 -14.86
N GLY A 419 8.14 -4.05 -14.66
CA GLY A 419 9.24 -4.99 -14.93
C GLY A 419 10.44 -4.82 -13.98
N TRP A 420 10.24 -4.19 -12.82
CA TRP A 420 11.27 -4.01 -11.80
C TRP A 420 10.94 -4.80 -10.53
N ARG A 421 11.76 -5.79 -10.22
CA ARG A 421 11.61 -6.63 -9.04
C ARG A 421 12.44 -6.11 -7.87
N ALA A 422 11.78 -5.68 -6.78
CA ALA A 422 12.46 -5.47 -5.51
C ALA A 422 12.96 -6.81 -4.96
N TYR A 423 14.20 -6.84 -4.49
CA TYR A 423 14.84 -8.06 -3.98
C TYR A 423 15.48 -7.88 -2.60
N TRP A 424 15.61 -6.66 -2.11
CA TRP A 424 16.15 -6.35 -0.79
C TRP A 424 15.61 -5.03 -0.26
N ALA A 425 15.46 -4.93 1.06
CA ALA A 425 15.26 -3.68 1.79
C ALA A 425 16.35 -3.58 2.86
N GLU A 426 17.09 -2.49 2.83
CA GLU A 426 18.08 -2.18 3.84
C GLU A 426 17.42 -1.43 4.99
N SER A 427 17.75 -1.80 6.22
CA SER A 427 17.23 -1.13 7.40
C SER A 427 18.32 -0.85 8.41
N GLU A 428 18.23 0.31 9.07
CA GLU A 428 19.12 0.73 10.13
C GLU A 428 18.30 1.38 11.24
N SER A 429 18.55 1.02 12.49
CA SER A 429 17.88 1.60 13.66
C SER A 429 16.36 1.63 13.58
N ASN A 430 15.75 0.53 13.10
CA ASN A 430 14.31 0.37 12.88
C ASN A 430 13.72 1.32 11.81
N LEU A 431 14.54 1.79 10.88
CA LEU A 431 14.13 2.55 9.71
C LEU A 431 14.55 1.82 8.45
N VAL A 432 13.68 1.73 7.46
CA VAL A 432 14.07 1.36 6.09
C VAL A 432 14.85 2.52 5.51
N THR A 433 16.06 2.28 5.04
CA THR A 433 16.92 3.30 4.43
C THR A 433 16.89 3.25 2.91
N ALA A 434 16.69 2.05 2.35
CA ALA A 434 16.63 1.84 0.91
C ALA A 434 15.86 0.56 0.54
N VAL A 435 15.35 0.53 -0.69
CA VAL A 435 14.89 -0.67 -1.39
C VAL A 435 15.72 -0.85 -2.64
N ASP A 436 16.32 -2.03 -2.80
CA ASP A 436 17.06 -2.40 -4.00
C ASP A 436 16.14 -3.19 -4.94
N ALA A 437 16.10 -2.78 -6.19
CA ALA A 437 15.33 -3.45 -7.21
C ALA A 437 16.16 -3.69 -8.49
N ARG A 438 15.72 -4.68 -9.26
CA ARG A 438 16.35 -5.12 -10.51
C ARG A 438 15.31 -5.07 -11.62
N ASP A 439 15.69 -4.52 -12.76
CA ASP A 439 14.95 -4.71 -14.02
C ASP A 439 14.98 -6.19 -14.40
N VAL A 440 13.81 -6.79 -14.60
CA VAL A 440 13.67 -8.25 -14.82
C VAL A 440 14.19 -8.70 -16.18
N ARG A 441 14.41 -7.79 -17.13
CA ARG A 441 14.89 -8.09 -18.48
C ARG A 441 16.38 -7.82 -18.63
N THR A 442 16.82 -6.64 -18.21
CA THR A 442 18.20 -6.20 -18.43
C THR A 442 19.13 -6.58 -17.30
N GLY A 443 18.60 -6.93 -16.14
CA GLY A 443 19.36 -7.17 -14.92
C GLY A 443 19.91 -5.89 -14.28
N GLU A 444 19.61 -4.69 -14.81
CA GLU A 444 20.02 -3.42 -14.23
C GLU A 444 19.54 -3.31 -12.79
N ARG A 445 20.42 -2.89 -11.88
CA ARG A 445 20.11 -2.72 -10.47
C ARG A 445 20.04 -1.25 -10.10
N ARG A 446 19.06 -0.87 -9.29
CA ARG A 446 18.93 0.47 -8.73
C ARG A 446 18.55 0.42 -7.27
N ARG A 447 19.00 1.42 -6.53
CA ARG A 447 18.68 1.66 -5.13
C ARG A 447 17.69 2.83 -5.04
N PHE A 448 16.57 2.60 -4.39
CA PHE A 448 15.52 3.58 -4.17
C PHE A 448 15.54 4.03 -2.71
N THR A 449 15.80 5.31 -2.47
CA THR A 449 15.87 5.90 -1.14
C THR A 449 14.72 6.88 -0.91
N ALA A 450 14.19 6.89 0.30
CA ALA A 450 13.14 7.83 0.72
C ALA A 450 13.09 7.91 2.25
N PRO A 451 12.49 8.97 2.82
CA PRO A 451 12.14 8.98 4.24
C PRO A 451 11.01 8.00 4.59
N LEU A 452 10.12 7.66 3.63
CA LEU A 452 8.94 6.83 3.85
C LEU A 452 8.82 5.71 2.81
N PHE A 453 8.38 4.54 3.26
CA PHE A 453 8.20 3.36 2.43
C PHE A 453 6.82 2.72 2.66
N ALA A 454 6.28 2.08 1.62
CA ALA A 454 5.08 1.24 1.74
C ALA A 454 5.30 -0.15 1.15
N ASP A 455 5.02 -1.17 1.94
CA ASP A 455 4.92 -2.55 1.47
C ASP A 455 3.50 -2.82 0.96
N CYS A 456 3.37 -2.84 -0.37
CA CYS A 456 2.16 -3.22 -1.10
C CYS A 456 2.36 -4.50 -1.93
N THR A 457 3.40 -5.30 -1.59
CA THR A 457 3.76 -6.53 -2.32
C THR A 457 2.72 -7.64 -2.16
N GLY A 458 1.85 -7.51 -1.16
CA GLY A 458 0.84 -8.49 -0.77
C GLY A 458 1.42 -9.70 -0.02
N ASP A 459 2.73 -9.98 -0.16
CA ASP A 459 3.44 -11.04 0.57
C ASP A 459 4.31 -10.49 1.71
N GLY A 460 4.31 -9.16 1.94
CA GLY A 460 5.05 -8.52 3.03
C GLY A 460 6.58 -8.61 2.86
N TRP A 461 7.08 -8.47 1.62
CA TRP A 461 8.51 -8.66 1.35
C TRP A 461 9.38 -7.54 1.89
N VAL A 462 8.96 -6.28 1.75
CA VAL A 462 9.74 -5.14 2.26
C VAL A 462 9.83 -5.22 3.78
N GLY A 463 8.68 -5.46 4.43
CA GLY A 463 8.64 -5.66 5.88
C GLY A 463 9.49 -6.83 6.34
N TYR A 464 9.43 -7.97 5.64
CA TYR A 464 10.24 -9.14 5.96
C TYR A 464 11.76 -8.85 5.88
N TRP A 465 12.22 -8.22 4.80
CA TRP A 465 13.63 -7.86 4.67
C TRP A 465 14.08 -6.81 5.68
N ALA A 466 13.21 -5.87 6.02
CA ALA A 466 13.49 -4.83 7.00
C ALA A 466 13.42 -5.30 8.46
N GLY A 467 12.98 -6.54 8.71
CA GLY A 467 12.82 -7.08 10.08
C GLY A 467 11.53 -6.61 10.79
N ALA A 468 10.49 -6.27 10.01
CA ALA A 468 9.18 -5.99 10.58
C ALA A 468 8.55 -7.25 11.19
N ASP A 469 7.87 -7.08 12.29
CA ASP A 469 7.08 -8.16 12.90
C ASP A 469 5.97 -8.61 11.97
N PHE A 470 5.77 -9.91 11.85
CA PHE A 470 4.72 -10.48 11.01
C PHE A 470 4.14 -11.78 11.58
N ARG A 471 2.96 -12.14 11.08
CA ARG A 471 2.29 -13.43 11.30
C ARG A 471 2.01 -14.10 9.97
N MET A 472 1.91 -15.40 9.98
CA MET A 472 1.54 -16.22 8.83
C MET A 472 0.84 -17.48 9.33
N GLY A 473 -0.27 -17.87 8.69
CA GLY A 473 -1.10 -18.98 9.14
C GLY A 473 -2.15 -18.55 10.17
N ARG A 474 -2.73 -19.54 10.87
CA ARG A 474 -3.84 -19.33 11.82
C ARG A 474 -3.32 -19.17 13.25
N GLU A 475 -3.87 -18.21 13.96
CA GLU A 475 -3.65 -18.03 15.39
C GLU A 475 -4.41 -19.09 16.20
N ALA A 476 -3.91 -19.43 17.40
CA ALA A 476 -4.66 -20.23 18.35
C ALA A 476 -5.89 -19.47 18.86
N LYS A 477 -7.02 -20.16 19.05
CA LYS A 477 -8.25 -19.53 19.55
C LYS A 477 -8.07 -18.80 20.89
N SER A 478 -7.14 -19.26 21.73
CA SER A 478 -6.86 -18.67 23.04
C SER A 478 -6.09 -17.36 22.97
N GLU A 479 -5.43 -17.05 21.85
CA GLU A 479 -4.57 -15.88 21.73
C GLU A 479 -5.38 -14.59 21.61
N PHE A 480 -6.46 -14.60 20.80
CA PHE A 480 -7.34 -13.46 20.60
C PHE A 480 -8.78 -13.72 21.05
N GLY A 481 -9.04 -14.84 21.72
CA GLY A 481 -10.39 -15.25 22.12
C GLY A 481 -11.34 -15.53 20.95
N GLU A 482 -10.82 -15.75 19.75
CA GLU A 482 -11.60 -16.00 18.56
C GLU A 482 -12.33 -17.34 18.62
N THR A 483 -13.54 -17.41 18.08
CA THR A 483 -14.40 -18.58 18.22
C THR A 483 -15.06 -19.01 16.91
N GLN A 484 -15.02 -20.30 16.67
CA GLN A 484 -15.68 -20.94 15.53
C GLN A 484 -17.20 -21.02 15.67
N THR A 485 -17.76 -20.87 16.87
CA THR A 485 -19.20 -20.98 17.12
C THR A 485 -20.02 -19.90 16.42
N THR A 486 -19.41 -18.76 16.15
CA THR A 486 -20.03 -17.63 15.46
C THR A 486 -19.75 -17.60 13.96
N LEU A 487 -18.93 -18.53 13.46
CA LEU A 487 -18.62 -18.66 12.03
C LEU A 487 -19.62 -19.62 11.37
N ALA A 488 -20.06 -19.30 10.15
CA ALA A 488 -20.92 -20.19 9.37
C ALA A 488 -20.15 -21.49 9.08
N GLY A 489 -20.66 -22.61 9.64
CA GLY A 489 -19.86 -23.81 9.83
C GLY A 489 -19.54 -24.58 8.55
N ALA A 490 -18.29 -24.95 8.41
CA ALA A 490 -17.87 -26.12 7.70
C ALA A 490 -17.98 -27.32 8.66
N SER A 491 -19.06 -28.08 8.58
CA SER A 491 -19.29 -29.20 9.50
C SER A 491 -18.12 -30.17 9.51
N GLY A 492 -17.52 -30.39 10.69
CA GLY A 492 -16.38 -31.29 10.85
C GLY A 492 -15.02 -30.71 10.42
N LYS A 493 -14.93 -29.43 10.06
CA LYS A 493 -13.67 -28.73 9.73
C LYS A 493 -13.28 -27.76 10.85
N THR A 494 -12.01 -27.72 11.20
CA THR A 494 -11.46 -26.78 12.18
C THR A 494 -11.00 -25.52 11.45
N LEU A 495 -11.78 -24.43 11.57
CA LEU A 495 -11.44 -23.13 10.98
C LEU A 495 -10.53 -22.30 11.88
N ILE A 496 -10.70 -22.43 13.21
CA ILE A 496 -9.85 -21.79 14.23
C ILE A 496 -9.25 -22.91 15.08
N PRO A 497 -7.92 -23.09 15.06
CA PRO A 497 -7.27 -24.21 15.76
C PRO A 497 -7.08 -23.91 17.26
N ASP A 498 -6.90 -24.98 18.06
CA ASP A 498 -6.50 -24.85 19.46
C ASP A 498 -5.04 -24.41 19.65
N VAL A 499 -4.19 -24.73 18.68
CA VAL A 499 -2.76 -24.35 18.61
C VAL A 499 -2.52 -23.70 17.27
N ALA A 500 -1.79 -22.60 17.26
CA ALA A 500 -1.45 -21.88 16.04
C ALA A 500 -0.76 -22.80 15.01
N ASP A 501 -1.08 -22.64 13.72
CA ASP A 501 -0.53 -23.42 12.63
C ASP A 501 -0.24 -22.60 11.37
N GLY A 502 0.39 -23.22 10.37
CA GLY A 502 0.83 -22.56 9.13
C GLY A 502 -0.24 -22.42 8.05
N LEU A 503 -1.52 -22.83 8.29
CA LEU A 503 -2.54 -22.79 7.25
C LEU A 503 -2.89 -21.35 6.86
N CYS A 504 -2.67 -21.02 5.58
CA CYS A 504 -3.11 -19.79 4.93
C CYS A 504 -4.28 -20.05 3.99
N LEU A 505 -5.05 -19.02 3.66
CA LEU A 505 -5.93 -19.07 2.49
C LEU A 505 -5.08 -19.27 1.23
N GLY A 506 -5.47 -20.19 0.37
CA GLY A 506 -4.64 -20.72 -0.68
C GLY A 506 -4.48 -19.86 -1.92
N ASN A 507 -3.91 -20.45 -2.95
CA ASN A 507 -3.67 -19.86 -4.26
C ASN A 507 -4.68 -20.44 -5.27
N SER A 508 -5.24 -19.57 -6.14
CA SER A 508 -6.19 -20.01 -7.19
C SER A 508 -5.65 -19.78 -8.59
N LEU A 509 -6.11 -20.63 -9.52
CA LEU A 509 -6.06 -20.38 -10.95
C LEU A 509 -7.49 -20.40 -11.51
N LEU A 510 -7.92 -19.27 -12.06
CA LEU A 510 -9.12 -19.20 -12.89
C LEU A 510 -8.75 -19.65 -14.30
N TRP A 511 -9.66 -20.30 -15.02
CA TRP A 511 -9.40 -20.73 -16.39
C TRP A 511 -10.68 -20.80 -17.21
N SER A 512 -10.56 -20.80 -18.53
CA SER A 512 -11.70 -20.88 -19.44
C SER A 512 -11.39 -21.66 -20.70
N SER A 513 -12.45 -22.25 -21.30
CA SER A 513 -12.42 -22.85 -22.62
C SER A 513 -13.31 -22.08 -23.58
N GLY A 514 -13.06 -22.28 -24.88
CA GLY A 514 -13.91 -21.85 -25.98
C GLY A 514 -14.43 -23.04 -26.76
N THR A 515 -15.39 -22.82 -27.64
CA THR A 515 -15.93 -23.82 -28.56
C THR A 515 -15.62 -23.46 -30.00
N GLY A 516 -14.86 -24.29 -30.68
CA GLY A 516 -14.51 -24.11 -32.09
C GLY A 516 -15.67 -24.48 -33.05
N ALA A 517 -15.57 -24.02 -34.29
CA ALA A 517 -16.50 -24.40 -35.34
C ALA A 517 -16.36 -25.89 -35.75
N ALA A 518 -15.16 -26.42 -35.66
CA ALA A 518 -14.83 -27.85 -35.94
C ALA A 518 -14.20 -28.49 -34.70
N ASP A 519 -14.02 -29.81 -34.77
CA ASP A 519 -13.30 -30.56 -33.75
C ASP A 519 -11.86 -30.04 -33.60
N THR A 520 -11.43 -29.92 -32.37
CA THR A 520 -10.08 -29.52 -31.97
C THR A 520 -9.29 -30.75 -31.47
N THR A 521 -8.00 -30.58 -31.33
CA THR A 521 -7.13 -31.58 -30.71
C THR A 521 -6.67 -31.12 -29.33
N PHE A 522 -6.63 -32.02 -28.37
CA PHE A 522 -5.97 -31.79 -27.09
C PHE A 522 -5.10 -33.01 -26.78
N PRO A 523 -3.81 -32.81 -26.47
CA PRO A 523 -2.87 -33.92 -26.27
C PRO A 523 -3.27 -34.84 -25.14
N ALA A 524 -2.66 -36.02 -25.09
CA ALA A 524 -2.72 -36.88 -23.92
C ALA A 524 -1.98 -36.23 -22.76
N VAL A 525 -2.57 -36.34 -21.55
CA VAL A 525 -1.98 -35.72 -20.33
C VAL A 525 -1.92 -36.76 -19.19
N PRO A 526 -1.16 -37.86 -19.38
CA PRO A 526 -1.16 -38.97 -18.40
C PRO A 526 -0.52 -38.56 -17.06
N TRP A 527 0.21 -37.43 -17.04
CA TRP A 527 0.81 -36.81 -15.88
C TRP A 527 -0.15 -35.89 -15.12
N ALA A 528 -1.35 -35.64 -15.64
CA ALA A 528 -2.33 -34.76 -15.03
C ALA A 528 -2.92 -35.36 -13.74
N LEU A 529 -3.42 -34.50 -12.86
CA LEU A 529 -4.17 -34.89 -11.68
C LEU A 529 -5.68 -34.97 -12.02
N MET A 530 -6.35 -35.94 -11.47
CA MET A 530 -7.79 -36.12 -11.68
C MET A 530 -8.56 -35.54 -10.52
N VAL A 531 -9.48 -34.62 -10.79
CA VAL A 531 -10.43 -34.13 -9.77
C VAL A 531 -11.46 -35.23 -9.47
N SER A 532 -12.01 -35.78 -10.51
CA SER A 532 -12.74 -37.05 -10.51
C SER A 532 -12.89 -37.54 -11.96
N GLU A 533 -13.17 -38.82 -12.17
CA GLU A 533 -13.39 -39.40 -13.51
C GLU A 533 -14.56 -38.74 -14.26
N LYS A 534 -15.50 -38.13 -13.53
CA LYS A 534 -16.74 -37.55 -14.08
C LYS A 534 -16.72 -36.03 -14.16
N ARG A 535 -15.71 -35.39 -13.58
CA ARG A 535 -15.64 -33.90 -13.62
C ARG A 535 -15.13 -33.46 -14.98
N SER A 536 -15.94 -32.66 -15.67
CA SER A 536 -15.66 -32.15 -17.02
C SER A 536 -16.07 -30.67 -17.13
N ASP A 537 -15.63 -29.85 -16.17
CA ASP A 537 -15.90 -28.42 -16.19
C ASP A 537 -15.28 -27.78 -17.44
N THR A 538 -15.95 -26.79 -18.01
CA THR A 538 -15.47 -26.01 -19.16
C THR A 538 -14.85 -24.69 -18.76
N SER A 539 -14.89 -24.34 -17.49
CA SER A 539 -14.21 -23.18 -16.88
C SER A 539 -14.02 -23.41 -15.39
N GLY A 540 -13.07 -22.72 -14.81
CA GLY A 540 -12.82 -22.71 -13.37
C GLY A 540 -12.82 -21.31 -12.80
N ASN A 541 -13.35 -21.18 -11.59
CA ASN A 541 -13.39 -19.93 -10.85
C ASN A 541 -12.58 -20.06 -9.55
N TRP A 542 -12.91 -19.28 -8.53
CA TRP A 542 -12.15 -19.16 -7.27
C TRP A 542 -11.95 -20.50 -6.53
N GLU A 543 -12.84 -21.46 -6.69
CA GLU A 543 -12.78 -22.79 -6.05
C GLU A 543 -11.59 -23.67 -6.52
N TRP A 544 -11.01 -23.36 -7.68
CA TRP A 544 -9.77 -24.00 -8.12
C TRP A 544 -8.58 -23.41 -7.32
N GLU A 545 -8.38 -23.97 -6.12
CA GLU A 545 -7.48 -23.44 -5.11
C GLU A 545 -6.71 -24.54 -4.39
N THR A 546 -5.43 -24.28 -4.08
CA THR A 546 -4.56 -25.17 -3.30
C THR A 546 -3.68 -24.35 -2.34
N GLY A 547 -3.07 -25.02 -1.34
CA GLY A 547 -2.33 -24.39 -0.26
C GLY A 547 -3.15 -24.22 1.02
N LEU A 548 -4.20 -25.03 1.18
CA LEU A 548 -5.09 -25.05 2.37
C LEU A 548 -4.70 -26.15 3.38
N SER A 549 -3.39 -26.39 3.53
CA SER A 549 -2.83 -27.34 4.49
C SER A 549 -1.84 -26.61 5.42
N PRO A 550 -1.82 -26.93 6.73
CA PRO A 550 -0.85 -26.36 7.65
C PRO A 550 0.62 -26.61 7.29
N ASN A 551 0.86 -27.63 6.46
CA ASN A 551 2.20 -28.04 6.02
C ASN A 551 2.63 -27.41 4.67
N GLU A 552 1.78 -26.59 4.06
CA GLU A 552 2.04 -25.94 2.77
C GLU A 552 2.19 -24.43 2.96
N ASN A 553 3.31 -23.91 2.46
CA ASN A 553 3.63 -22.47 2.55
C ASN A 553 3.30 -21.76 1.26
N THR A 554 2.37 -20.80 1.30
CA THR A 554 1.91 -20.06 0.11
C THR A 554 3.00 -19.18 -0.53
N ILE A 555 4.16 -19.04 0.10
CA ILE A 555 5.33 -18.35 -0.43
C ILE A 555 6.35 -19.36 -0.97
N TYR A 556 6.87 -20.24 -0.12
CA TYR A 556 7.99 -21.12 -0.46
C TYR A 556 7.59 -22.34 -1.29
N ASP A 557 6.33 -22.82 -1.15
CA ASP A 557 5.79 -23.90 -1.97
C ASP A 557 4.92 -23.39 -3.15
N ALA A 558 4.91 -22.08 -3.39
CA ALA A 558 3.99 -21.42 -4.33
C ALA A 558 4.07 -21.99 -5.76
N GLU A 559 5.27 -22.36 -6.23
CA GLU A 559 5.44 -22.98 -7.56
C GLU A 559 4.84 -24.38 -7.61
N MET A 560 5.08 -25.23 -6.63
CA MET A 560 4.49 -26.55 -6.51
C MET A 560 2.96 -26.48 -6.41
N LEU A 561 2.44 -25.51 -5.64
CA LEU A 561 0.99 -25.28 -5.50
C LEU A 561 0.35 -24.88 -6.83
N ARG A 562 0.99 -24.00 -7.61
CA ARG A 562 0.56 -23.65 -8.96
C ARG A 562 0.56 -24.88 -9.87
N ASP A 563 1.62 -25.67 -9.86
CA ASP A 563 1.80 -26.83 -10.72
C ASP A 563 0.73 -27.88 -10.44
N ARG A 564 0.38 -28.08 -9.18
CA ARG A 564 -0.76 -28.95 -8.79
C ARG A 564 -2.07 -28.49 -9.41
N LEU A 565 -2.36 -27.18 -9.40
CA LEU A 565 -3.55 -26.63 -10.05
C LEU A 565 -3.53 -26.79 -11.55
N LEU A 566 -2.41 -26.51 -12.23
CA LEU A 566 -2.28 -26.70 -13.67
C LEU A 566 -2.54 -28.18 -14.07
N ARG A 567 -1.94 -29.13 -13.34
CA ARG A 567 -2.15 -30.56 -13.58
C ARG A 567 -3.63 -30.94 -13.40
N ALA A 568 -4.31 -30.40 -12.37
CA ALA A 568 -5.72 -30.65 -12.14
C ALA A 568 -6.60 -30.03 -13.23
N ILE A 569 -6.30 -28.81 -13.69
CA ILE A 569 -7.00 -28.14 -14.79
C ILE A 569 -6.88 -28.95 -16.09
N PHE A 570 -5.67 -29.38 -16.45
CA PHE A 570 -5.45 -30.15 -17.67
C PHE A 570 -6.13 -31.50 -17.62
N GLY A 571 -6.16 -32.20 -16.46
CA GLY A 571 -6.88 -33.45 -16.27
C GLY A 571 -8.39 -33.28 -16.39
N ASN A 572 -8.96 -32.29 -15.77
CA ASN A 572 -10.39 -31.96 -15.90
C ASN A 572 -10.74 -31.57 -17.34
N PHE A 573 -9.95 -30.71 -17.98
CA PHE A 573 -10.23 -30.30 -19.36
C PHE A 573 -10.13 -31.45 -20.35
N LYS A 574 -9.25 -32.42 -20.12
CA LYS A 574 -9.19 -33.62 -20.93
C LYS A 574 -10.52 -34.38 -20.93
N ASN A 575 -11.19 -34.47 -19.77
CA ASN A 575 -12.54 -35.05 -19.69
C ASN A 575 -13.56 -34.22 -20.47
N ALA A 576 -13.57 -32.88 -20.25
CA ALA A 576 -14.47 -31.98 -20.97
C ALA A 576 -14.29 -32.09 -22.51
N HIS A 577 -13.04 -32.13 -22.98
CA HIS A 577 -12.71 -32.31 -24.39
C HIS A 577 -13.11 -33.72 -24.94
N ASN A 578 -13.07 -34.75 -24.10
CA ASN A 578 -13.57 -36.06 -24.48
C ASN A 578 -15.08 -36.06 -24.67
N ASP A 579 -15.81 -35.32 -23.85
CA ASP A 579 -17.28 -35.18 -23.95
C ASP A 579 -17.67 -34.28 -25.13
N ASN A 580 -16.85 -33.25 -25.44
CA ASN A 580 -17.10 -32.37 -26.57
C ASN A 580 -15.76 -31.98 -27.28
N LYS A 581 -15.52 -32.60 -28.43
CA LYS A 581 -14.30 -32.45 -29.24
C LYS A 581 -14.11 -31.05 -29.83
N LYS A 582 -15.12 -30.18 -29.78
CA LYS A 582 -15.02 -28.79 -30.24
C LYS A 582 -14.44 -27.85 -29.19
N LEU A 583 -14.24 -28.29 -27.94
CA LEU A 583 -13.67 -27.48 -26.89
C LEU A 583 -12.17 -27.29 -27.09
N TYR A 584 -11.68 -26.08 -26.78
CA TYR A 584 -10.25 -25.77 -26.65
C TYR A 584 -10.02 -24.88 -25.41
N LEU A 585 -8.86 -24.98 -24.79
CA LEU A 585 -8.49 -24.08 -23.72
C LEU A 585 -8.23 -22.68 -24.31
N SER A 586 -9.08 -21.72 -23.95
CA SER A 586 -8.97 -20.35 -24.45
C SER A 586 -8.05 -19.48 -23.58
N TRP A 587 -7.96 -19.83 -22.29
CA TRP A 587 -7.10 -19.12 -21.36
C TRP A 587 -6.88 -19.96 -20.09
N VAL A 588 -5.62 -20.11 -19.72
CA VAL A 588 -5.15 -20.64 -18.43
C VAL A 588 -4.03 -19.70 -17.97
N PRO A 589 -4.07 -19.11 -16.77
CA PRO A 589 -2.97 -18.27 -16.29
C PRO A 589 -1.80 -19.13 -15.83
N TYR A 590 -0.59 -18.60 -15.98
CA TYR A 590 0.62 -19.12 -15.32
C TYR A 590 0.94 -18.37 -14.02
N VAL A 591 0.26 -17.24 -13.79
CA VAL A 591 0.35 -16.44 -12.57
C VAL A 591 -0.82 -16.77 -11.65
N THR A 592 -0.56 -17.12 -10.39
CA THR A 592 -1.60 -17.49 -9.44
C THR A 592 -2.19 -16.28 -8.71
N GLY A 593 -3.50 -16.33 -8.44
CA GLY A 593 -4.16 -15.42 -7.54
C GLY A 593 -3.95 -15.86 -6.09
N LYS A 594 -2.99 -15.25 -5.39
CA LYS A 594 -2.74 -15.51 -3.97
C LYS A 594 -3.76 -14.80 -3.09
N ARG A 595 -4.24 -15.48 -2.02
CA ARG A 595 -5.15 -14.88 -1.04
C ARG A 595 -4.46 -14.42 0.22
N GLU A 596 -3.58 -15.23 0.78
CA GLU A 596 -2.91 -14.96 2.06
C GLU A 596 -1.45 -15.36 2.03
N SER A 597 -0.66 -14.64 2.80
CA SER A 597 0.73 -14.92 3.12
C SER A 597 1.09 -14.20 4.44
N ARG A 598 2.21 -13.48 4.52
CA ARG A 598 2.57 -12.70 5.70
C ARG A 598 1.59 -11.54 5.91
N ARG A 599 1.20 -11.34 7.16
CA ARG A 599 0.49 -10.18 7.68
C ARG A 599 1.45 -9.45 8.61
N LEU A 600 1.83 -8.23 8.24
CA LEU A 600 2.74 -7.40 9.04
C LEU A 600 1.98 -6.86 10.26
N MET A 601 2.65 -6.69 11.38
CA MET A 601 2.01 -6.26 12.62
C MET A 601 2.09 -4.75 12.79
N GLY A 602 0.91 -4.14 12.94
CA GLY A 602 0.73 -2.74 13.30
C GLY A 602 0.51 -2.56 14.80
N ASP A 603 0.24 -1.34 15.21
CA ASP A 603 -0.11 -1.03 16.61
C ASP A 603 -1.49 -1.58 16.99
N HIS A 604 -2.35 -1.85 16.00
CA HIS A 604 -3.59 -2.60 16.20
C HIS A 604 -3.62 -3.83 15.29
N ILE A 605 -3.94 -4.98 15.89
CA ILE A 605 -4.18 -6.25 15.18
C ILE A 605 -5.69 -6.45 15.12
N ILE A 606 -6.28 -6.26 13.94
CA ILE A 606 -7.73 -6.43 13.74
C ILE A 606 -8.11 -7.90 13.98
N THR A 607 -9.12 -8.14 14.80
CA THR A 607 -9.57 -9.46 15.23
C THR A 607 -10.97 -9.81 14.67
N GLN A 608 -11.38 -11.08 14.81
CA GLN A 608 -12.76 -11.50 14.56
C GLN A 608 -13.78 -10.63 15.30
N HIS A 609 -13.48 -10.26 16.55
CA HIS A 609 -14.38 -9.48 17.40
C HIS A 609 -14.59 -8.06 16.85
N ASP A 610 -13.53 -7.42 16.36
CA ASP A 610 -13.61 -6.11 15.72
C ASP A 610 -14.55 -6.15 14.51
N VAL A 611 -14.41 -7.18 13.68
CA VAL A 611 -15.21 -7.37 12.46
C VAL A 611 -16.67 -7.68 12.79
N GLN A 612 -16.94 -8.66 13.67
CA GLN A 612 -18.31 -9.13 13.94
C GLN A 612 -19.12 -8.16 14.78
N ASN A 613 -18.47 -7.44 15.70
CA ASN A 613 -19.14 -6.48 16.56
C ASN A 613 -19.24 -5.09 15.92
N GLY A 614 -18.59 -4.88 14.77
CA GLY A 614 -18.55 -3.59 14.13
C GLY A 614 -17.90 -2.54 15.01
N VAL A 615 -16.77 -2.91 15.65
CA VAL A 615 -16.07 -2.01 16.59
C VAL A 615 -15.76 -0.69 15.91
N TRP A 616 -16.09 0.38 16.61
CA TRP A 616 -15.79 1.71 16.15
C TRP A 616 -14.38 2.11 16.58
N PHE A 617 -13.59 2.63 15.63
CA PHE A 617 -12.26 3.14 15.89
C PHE A 617 -12.21 4.66 15.63
N GLU A 618 -11.62 5.40 16.55
CA GLU A 618 -11.45 6.85 16.40
C GLU A 618 -10.53 7.22 15.26
N ASP A 619 -9.59 6.33 14.89
CA ASP A 619 -8.70 6.42 13.75
C ASP A 619 -9.21 5.63 12.53
N ALA A 620 -10.53 5.45 12.42
CA ALA A 620 -11.14 4.81 11.27
C ALA A 620 -10.84 5.57 9.97
N ILE A 621 -10.36 4.86 8.95
CA ILE A 621 -9.92 5.46 7.66
C ILE A 621 -10.42 4.70 6.44
N GLY A 622 -11.23 3.70 6.61
CA GLY A 622 -11.82 2.93 5.54
C GLY A 622 -12.95 2.04 6.05
N THR A 623 -13.70 1.46 5.12
CA THR A 623 -14.85 0.59 5.44
C THR A 623 -14.69 -0.77 4.81
N ALA A 624 -15.16 -1.79 5.53
CA ALA A 624 -15.29 -3.15 5.06
C ALA A 624 -16.70 -3.69 5.32
N SER A 625 -17.17 -4.58 4.47
CA SER A 625 -18.49 -5.24 4.59
C SER A 625 -18.46 -6.65 3.99
N TRP A 626 -17.30 -7.10 3.54
CA TRP A 626 -17.18 -8.46 3.02
C TRP A 626 -17.37 -9.47 4.17
N PRO A 627 -18.09 -10.58 3.95
CA PRO A 627 -18.18 -11.65 4.95
C PRO A 627 -16.79 -12.10 5.45
N ILE A 628 -16.71 -12.59 6.67
CA ILE A 628 -15.56 -13.40 7.07
C ILE A 628 -15.60 -14.68 6.21
N ASP A 629 -14.69 -14.77 5.26
CA ASP A 629 -14.66 -15.77 4.19
C ASP A 629 -13.40 -16.63 4.33
N LEU A 630 -13.56 -17.80 4.96
CA LEU A 630 -12.50 -18.77 5.24
C LEU A 630 -12.65 -19.98 4.34
N HIS A 631 -11.54 -20.46 3.78
CA HIS A 631 -11.51 -21.54 2.81
C HIS A 631 -10.97 -22.84 3.44
N PHE A 632 -11.42 -23.98 2.90
CA PHE A 632 -11.01 -25.31 3.33
C PHE A 632 -11.24 -26.33 2.20
N TYR A 633 -10.61 -27.49 2.27
CA TYR A 633 -10.95 -28.61 1.39
C TYR A 633 -12.18 -29.34 1.92
N GLU A 634 -13.18 -29.57 1.06
CA GLU A 634 -14.27 -30.48 1.38
C GLU A 634 -13.76 -31.93 1.45
N ASN A 635 -12.93 -32.33 0.48
CA ASN A 635 -12.29 -33.63 0.38
C ASN A 635 -10.75 -33.46 0.35
N GLU A 636 -10.07 -33.91 1.41
CA GLU A 636 -8.63 -33.85 1.52
C GLU A 636 -7.87 -34.67 0.45
N ASN A 637 -8.54 -35.66 -0.17
CA ASN A 637 -7.96 -36.39 -1.29
C ASN A 637 -8.01 -35.61 -2.62
N VAL A 638 -8.67 -34.46 -2.64
CA VAL A 638 -8.77 -33.58 -3.81
C VAL A 638 -8.28 -32.19 -3.43
N PRO A 639 -6.95 -32.02 -3.13
CA PRO A 639 -6.40 -30.81 -2.53
C PRO A 639 -6.18 -29.68 -3.55
N TYR A 640 -7.08 -29.51 -4.48
CA TYR A 640 -7.09 -28.48 -5.52
C TYR A 640 -8.50 -27.95 -5.83
N ILE A 641 -9.51 -28.34 -5.03
CA ILE A 641 -10.86 -27.77 -5.07
C ILE A 641 -11.26 -27.35 -3.66
N ALA A 642 -11.49 -26.07 -3.48
CA ALA A 642 -11.88 -25.49 -2.22
C ALA A 642 -13.38 -25.29 -2.07
N LYS A 643 -13.81 -25.21 -0.82
CA LYS A 643 -15.08 -24.66 -0.35
C LYS A 643 -14.81 -23.48 0.56
N CYS A 644 -15.83 -22.68 0.83
CA CYS A 644 -15.72 -21.56 1.77
C CYS A 644 -16.78 -21.62 2.86
N SER A 645 -16.42 -21.07 4.01
CA SER A 645 -17.30 -20.68 5.11
C SER A 645 -17.43 -19.18 5.08
N GLN A 646 -18.65 -18.68 4.82
CA GLN A 646 -18.90 -17.23 4.76
C GLN A 646 -19.83 -16.81 5.89
N THR A 647 -19.30 -16.01 6.83
CA THR A 647 -20.09 -15.43 7.90
C THR A 647 -20.37 -13.96 7.59
N THR A 648 -21.64 -13.66 7.35
CA THR A 648 -22.08 -12.30 7.03
C THR A 648 -21.78 -11.34 8.18
N VAL A 649 -21.24 -10.18 7.86
CA VAL A 649 -20.97 -9.07 8.78
C VAL A 649 -21.65 -7.81 8.24
N GLY A 650 -21.96 -6.88 9.12
CA GLY A 650 -22.40 -5.55 8.73
C GLY A 650 -21.28 -4.72 8.12
N GLU A 651 -21.56 -3.48 7.74
CA GLU A 651 -20.50 -2.55 7.42
C GLU A 651 -19.80 -2.11 8.71
N TRP A 652 -18.48 -2.11 8.70
CA TRP A 652 -17.65 -1.72 9.82
C TRP A 652 -16.43 -0.94 9.32
N TYR A 653 -15.68 -0.33 10.24
CA TYR A 653 -14.58 0.59 9.94
C TYR A 653 -13.26 -0.01 10.41
N PHE A 654 -12.21 0.04 9.58
CA PHE A 654 -10.88 -0.41 9.99
C PHE A 654 -9.99 0.77 10.36
N PRO A 655 -9.11 0.58 11.37
CA PRO A 655 -8.30 1.65 11.94
C PRO A 655 -7.01 1.91 11.13
N TYR A 656 -6.51 3.13 11.17
CA TYR A 656 -5.22 3.51 10.61
C TYR A 656 -4.04 2.76 11.24
N ARG A 657 -4.10 2.47 12.54
CA ARG A 657 -3.09 1.72 13.30
C ARG A 657 -2.81 0.31 12.78
N SER A 658 -3.61 -0.22 11.89
CA SER A 658 -3.38 -1.50 11.21
C SER A 658 -2.58 -1.37 9.91
N LEU A 659 -2.19 -0.16 9.48
CA LEU A 659 -1.58 0.14 8.19
C LEU A 659 -0.15 0.66 8.26
N TYR A 660 0.51 0.62 9.40
CA TYR A 660 1.94 0.89 9.55
C TYR A 660 2.58 -0.13 10.50
N SER A 661 3.89 -0.36 10.32
CA SER A 661 4.62 -1.33 11.15
C SER A 661 4.79 -0.84 12.58
N ARG A 662 4.56 -1.76 13.55
CA ARG A 662 4.75 -1.43 14.96
C ARG A 662 6.22 -1.29 15.39
N ASN A 663 7.15 -1.87 14.65
CA ASN A 663 8.58 -1.88 14.99
C ASN A 663 9.51 -1.30 13.92
N ILE A 664 9.01 -1.01 12.69
CA ILE A 664 9.77 -0.29 11.67
C ILE A 664 9.10 1.07 11.45
N ASN A 665 9.75 2.12 11.94
CA ASN A 665 9.11 3.42 12.19
C ASN A 665 8.68 4.21 10.94
N ASN A 666 9.24 3.93 9.76
CA ASN A 666 8.91 4.62 8.52
C ASN A 666 8.27 3.70 7.46
N LEU A 667 7.76 2.54 7.88
CA LEU A 667 7.17 1.54 6.99
C LEU A 667 5.65 1.49 7.13
N PHE A 668 4.96 1.83 6.06
CA PHE A 668 3.54 1.56 5.86
C PHE A 668 3.31 0.18 5.25
N MET A 669 2.09 -0.34 5.39
CA MET A 669 1.61 -1.54 4.71
C MET A 669 0.18 -1.36 4.23
N ALA A 670 -0.10 -1.78 3.01
CA ALA A 670 -1.46 -1.74 2.46
C ALA A 670 -1.72 -2.94 1.55
N GLY A 671 -2.90 -3.53 1.71
CA GLY A 671 -3.30 -4.73 0.97
C GLY A 671 -3.40 -5.96 1.85
N ARG A 672 -3.07 -7.12 1.32
CA ARG A 672 -3.17 -8.42 2.02
C ARG A 672 -2.23 -8.58 3.21
N ASN A 673 -1.24 -7.76 3.32
CA ASN A 673 -0.23 -7.77 4.38
C ASN A 673 -0.53 -6.81 5.55
N LEU A 674 -1.79 -6.32 5.65
CA LEU A 674 -2.22 -5.50 6.79
C LEU A 674 -2.21 -6.27 8.12
N SER A 675 -2.26 -5.52 9.24
CA SER A 675 -2.25 -6.08 10.59
C SER A 675 -3.60 -6.62 11.01
N CYS A 676 -3.77 -7.94 10.99
CA CYS A 676 -4.99 -8.62 11.42
C CYS A 676 -4.74 -10.10 11.73
N THR A 677 -5.70 -10.76 12.39
CA THR A 677 -5.73 -12.21 12.53
C THR A 677 -6.15 -12.90 11.23
N HIS A 678 -5.89 -14.20 11.11
CA HIS A 678 -6.35 -15.01 9.98
C HIS A 678 -7.87 -14.93 9.78
N VAL A 679 -8.63 -14.93 10.86
CA VAL A 679 -10.10 -14.88 10.80
C VAL A 679 -10.59 -13.52 10.31
N ALA A 680 -10.10 -12.43 10.89
CA ALA A 680 -10.45 -11.07 10.47
C ALA A 680 -10.02 -10.80 9.02
N PHE A 681 -8.89 -11.36 8.61
CA PHE A 681 -8.36 -11.27 7.26
C PHE A 681 -9.37 -11.72 6.19
N GLY A 682 -10.20 -12.72 6.49
CA GLY A 682 -11.27 -13.16 5.60
C GLY A 682 -12.19 -12.04 5.11
N SER A 683 -12.42 -11.00 5.92
CA SER A 683 -13.23 -9.83 5.57
C SER A 683 -12.44 -8.70 4.89
N LEU A 684 -11.13 -8.62 5.10
CA LEU A 684 -10.30 -7.44 4.75
C LEU A 684 -9.56 -7.58 3.41
N ARG A 685 -9.32 -8.83 2.96
CA ARG A 685 -8.46 -9.13 1.81
C ARG A 685 -9.02 -8.74 0.44
N VAL A 686 -10.29 -8.34 0.35
CA VAL A 686 -10.93 -8.00 -0.92
C VAL A 686 -10.40 -6.69 -1.49
N MET A 687 -10.23 -6.64 -2.79
CA MET A 687 -9.38 -5.65 -3.45
C MET A 687 -9.86 -4.21 -3.34
N ASN A 688 -11.17 -3.94 -3.28
CA ASN A 688 -11.67 -2.58 -3.07
C ASN A 688 -11.34 -2.08 -1.65
N THR A 689 -11.41 -2.95 -0.63
CA THR A 689 -10.98 -2.63 0.74
C THR A 689 -9.46 -2.37 0.76
N CYS A 690 -8.66 -3.21 0.08
CA CYS A 690 -7.23 -2.98 -0.07
C CYS A 690 -6.91 -1.65 -0.79
N GLY A 691 -7.76 -1.24 -1.74
CA GLY A 691 -7.64 0.07 -2.41
C GLY A 691 -7.84 1.24 -1.46
N GLN A 692 -8.84 1.16 -0.57
CA GLN A 692 -9.05 2.17 0.48
C GLN A 692 -7.84 2.26 1.43
N MET A 693 -7.24 1.12 1.81
CA MET A 693 -6.00 1.10 2.61
C MET A 693 -4.88 1.86 1.90
N GLY A 694 -4.70 1.63 0.59
CA GLY A 694 -3.72 2.34 -0.21
C GLY A 694 -3.94 3.85 -0.23
N VAL A 695 -5.20 4.28 -0.43
CA VAL A 695 -5.54 5.72 -0.39
C VAL A 695 -5.19 6.33 0.97
N ALA A 696 -5.54 5.65 2.06
CA ALA A 696 -5.22 6.12 3.41
C ALA A 696 -3.70 6.23 3.64
N VAL A 697 -2.95 5.21 3.23
CA VAL A 697 -1.47 5.20 3.32
C VAL A 697 -0.84 6.33 2.51
N GLY A 698 -1.32 6.57 1.28
CA GLY A 698 -0.79 7.66 0.44
C GLY A 698 -1.03 9.05 1.04
N HIS A 699 -2.22 9.29 1.58
CA HIS A 699 -2.52 10.53 2.30
C HIS A 699 -1.74 10.65 3.61
N ALA A 700 -1.61 9.55 4.38
CA ALA A 700 -0.82 9.52 5.60
C ALA A 700 0.67 9.81 5.34
N ALA A 701 1.24 9.25 4.26
CA ALA A 701 2.61 9.54 3.86
C ALA A 701 2.81 11.04 3.55
N ALA A 702 1.84 11.66 2.89
CA ALA A 702 1.88 13.10 2.64
C ALA A 702 1.78 13.93 3.93
N LEU A 703 0.98 13.48 4.91
CA LEU A 703 0.93 14.10 6.23
C LEU A 703 2.24 13.89 7.00
N CYS A 704 2.85 12.70 6.93
CA CYS A 704 4.17 12.48 7.52
C CYS A 704 5.23 13.45 6.95
N LYS A 705 5.20 13.68 5.62
CA LYS A 705 6.06 14.69 4.99
C LYS A 705 5.72 16.10 5.45
N LYS A 706 4.42 16.44 5.53
CA LYS A 706 3.95 17.76 5.98
C LYS A 706 4.42 18.06 7.41
N TYR A 707 4.34 17.08 8.30
CA TYR A 707 4.59 17.22 9.72
C TYR A 707 5.98 16.74 10.16
N ASP A 708 6.83 16.32 9.21
CA ASP A 708 8.17 15.76 9.45
C ASP A 708 8.16 14.69 10.54
N CYS A 709 7.26 13.72 10.42
CA CYS A 709 6.97 12.74 11.47
C CYS A 709 6.84 11.31 10.96
N PRO A 710 7.06 10.30 11.82
CA PRO A 710 6.82 8.91 11.47
C PRO A 710 5.30 8.61 11.34
N PRO A 711 4.93 7.51 10.64
CA PRO A 711 3.54 7.06 10.49
C PRO A 711 2.72 7.02 11.78
N ARG A 712 3.31 6.54 12.87
CA ARG A 712 2.64 6.43 14.17
C ARG A 712 2.15 7.77 14.71
N ASP A 713 2.84 8.85 14.44
CA ASP A 713 2.50 10.18 14.95
C ASP A 713 1.29 10.81 14.25
N ILE A 714 0.87 10.27 13.10
CA ILE A 714 -0.44 10.63 12.51
C ILE A 714 -1.59 10.16 13.41
N TYR A 715 -1.44 9.02 14.08
CA TYR A 715 -2.42 8.56 15.06
C TYR A 715 -2.25 9.26 16.41
N ARG A 716 -1.00 9.43 16.87
CA ARG A 716 -0.71 10.02 18.17
C ARG A 716 -1.37 11.39 18.37
N TYR A 717 -1.42 12.20 17.32
CA TYR A 717 -2.03 13.53 17.34
C TYR A 717 -3.43 13.51 16.70
N ALA A 718 -4.46 13.78 17.52
CA ALA A 718 -5.86 13.70 17.10
C ALA A 718 -6.18 14.60 15.89
N ALA A 719 -5.58 15.80 15.82
CA ALA A 719 -5.76 16.72 14.69
C ALA A 719 -5.24 16.12 13.38
N ARG A 720 -4.09 15.44 13.41
CA ARG A 720 -3.50 14.76 12.25
C ARG A 720 -4.35 13.56 11.81
N THR A 721 -4.90 12.80 12.76
CA THR A 721 -5.86 11.72 12.47
C THR A 721 -7.12 12.30 11.81
N GLN A 722 -7.65 13.40 12.30
CA GLN A 722 -8.80 14.07 11.70
C GLN A 722 -8.49 14.59 10.29
N GLU A 723 -7.31 15.19 10.09
CA GLU A 723 -6.88 15.63 8.75
C GLU A 723 -6.78 14.44 7.80
N LEU A 724 -6.20 13.31 8.23
CA LEU A 724 -6.17 12.08 7.43
C LEU A 724 -7.59 11.62 7.07
N GLN A 725 -8.49 11.60 8.05
CA GLN A 725 -9.90 11.26 7.85
C GLN A 725 -10.59 12.17 6.83
N LEU A 726 -10.34 13.47 6.88
CA LEU A 726 -10.86 14.43 5.90
C LEU A 726 -10.31 14.16 4.49
N LYS A 727 -9.01 13.87 4.37
CA LYS A 727 -8.35 13.60 3.08
C LYS A 727 -8.83 12.29 2.44
N VAL A 728 -9.03 11.23 3.21
CA VAL A 728 -9.55 9.96 2.66
C VAL A 728 -11.01 10.05 2.28
N GLY A 729 -11.72 11.08 2.73
CA GLY A 729 -13.14 11.32 2.43
C GLY A 729 -14.06 10.33 3.15
N GLY A 730 -15.29 10.71 3.36
CA GLY A 730 -16.29 9.87 4.01
C GLY A 730 -16.91 10.54 5.24
N ALA A 731 -18.10 10.07 5.63
CA ALA A 731 -18.71 10.43 6.91
C ALA A 731 -18.11 9.48 7.97
N TRP A 732 -16.99 9.88 8.53
CA TRP A 732 -16.44 9.18 9.68
C TRP A 732 -17.34 9.48 10.89
N PRO A 733 -17.55 8.52 11.79
CA PRO A 733 -18.19 8.83 13.05
C PRO A 733 -17.35 9.95 13.69
N THR A 734 -17.94 11.14 13.81
CA THR A 734 -17.29 12.23 14.53
C THR A 734 -16.95 11.73 15.92
N ARG A 735 -15.79 12.08 16.42
CA ARG A 735 -15.37 11.91 17.82
C ARG A 735 -16.40 12.61 18.72
N GLN A 736 -17.63 12.07 18.76
CA GLN A 736 -18.62 12.44 19.77
C GLN A 736 -18.39 11.49 20.93
N THR A 737 -17.88 12.07 22.00
CA THR A 737 -17.62 11.44 23.29
C THR A 737 -16.61 10.29 23.18
N VAL A 738 -15.42 10.53 23.67
CA VAL A 738 -14.52 9.48 24.11
C VAL A 738 -15.39 8.38 24.73
N ILE A 739 -15.63 7.27 24.02
CA ILE A 739 -15.97 6.04 24.70
C ILE A 739 -14.67 5.68 25.38
N LEU A 740 -14.51 6.18 26.60
CA LEU A 740 -13.51 5.69 27.50
C LEU A 740 -13.58 4.16 27.41
N PRO A 741 -12.45 3.45 27.36
CA PRO A 741 -12.47 2.01 27.48
C PRO A 741 -13.41 1.69 28.62
N THR A 742 -14.38 0.85 28.35
CA THR A 742 -15.48 0.59 29.31
C THR A 742 -14.81 0.15 30.58
N PHE A 743 -14.93 1.01 31.60
CA PHE A 743 -14.46 0.70 32.95
C PHE A 743 -15.04 -0.67 33.27
N ASP A 744 -14.21 -1.67 33.49
CA ASP A 744 -14.70 -3.02 33.79
C ASP A 744 -15.37 -3.03 35.18
N VAL A 745 -16.66 -2.75 35.16
CA VAL A 745 -17.48 -2.70 36.37
C VAL A 745 -17.48 -4.04 37.08
N ALA A 746 -17.35 -5.15 36.34
CA ALA A 746 -17.38 -6.50 36.97
C ALA A 746 -16.14 -6.80 37.82
N SER A 747 -14.98 -6.30 37.43
CA SER A 747 -13.72 -6.45 38.17
C SER A 747 -13.40 -5.25 39.06
N SER A 748 -14.28 -4.23 39.09
CA SER A 748 -14.01 -3.04 39.92
C SER A 748 -14.19 -3.25 41.40
N VAL A 749 -13.34 -2.57 42.15
CA VAL A 749 -13.44 -2.47 43.61
C VAL A 749 -13.86 -1.05 43.99
N VAL A 750 -14.83 -0.90 44.86
CA VAL A 750 -15.31 0.39 45.37
C VAL A 750 -14.91 0.55 46.82
N VAL A 751 -14.36 1.70 47.15
CA VAL A 751 -14.10 2.14 48.55
C VAL A 751 -14.99 3.35 48.81
N ASP A 752 -15.97 3.16 49.69
CA ASP A 752 -16.96 4.15 50.07
C ASP A 752 -16.46 5.07 51.19
N ASN A 753 -17.03 6.29 51.31
CA ASN A 753 -16.67 7.25 52.36
C ASN A 753 -16.85 6.69 53.78
N THR A 754 -17.74 5.70 53.98
CA THR A 754 -17.94 4.99 55.23
C THR A 754 -16.73 4.18 55.73
N SER A 755 -15.81 3.84 54.78
CA SER A 755 -14.55 3.13 55.03
C SER A 755 -13.33 4.04 55.01
N ALA A 756 -13.51 5.34 54.70
CA ALA A 756 -12.40 6.27 54.54
C ALA A 756 -11.89 6.82 55.88
N VAL A 757 -10.63 7.22 55.91
CA VAL A 757 -9.99 7.86 57.07
C VAL A 757 -10.09 9.37 56.89
N THR A 758 -10.60 10.08 57.93
CA THR A 758 -10.77 11.53 57.87
C THR A 758 -9.76 12.24 58.76
N ASN A 759 -9.25 13.41 58.30
CA ASN A 759 -8.54 14.36 59.14
C ASN A 759 -9.34 15.67 59.23
N GLY A 760 -9.56 16.12 60.48
CA GLY A 760 -10.36 17.28 60.76
C GLY A 760 -11.89 17.01 60.69
N TYR A 761 -12.67 18.09 60.61
CA TYR A 761 -14.14 18.00 60.61
C TYR A 761 -14.70 17.87 59.24
N TRP A 762 -15.36 16.76 58.97
CA TRP A 762 -16.16 16.52 57.76
C TRP A 762 -17.61 16.27 58.17
N LYS A 763 -18.52 16.94 57.47
CA LYS A 763 -19.95 16.81 57.71
C LYS A 763 -20.55 15.72 56.84
N VAL A 764 -21.26 14.81 57.45
CA VAL A 764 -22.05 13.81 56.76
C VAL A 764 -23.32 14.44 56.17
N SER A 765 -23.64 14.12 54.91
CA SER A 765 -24.84 14.60 54.23
C SER A 765 -25.53 13.50 53.43
N THR A 766 -26.84 13.51 53.45
CA THR A 766 -27.73 12.63 52.68
C THR A 766 -28.57 13.44 51.65
N SER A 767 -28.20 14.71 51.44
CA SER A 767 -28.97 15.58 50.52
C SER A 767 -28.76 15.15 49.07
N GLU A 768 -29.83 15.22 48.28
CA GLU A 768 -29.85 14.84 46.85
C GLU A 768 -29.61 13.33 46.62
N ALA A 769 -30.46 12.50 47.20
CA ALA A 769 -30.46 11.05 47.03
C ALA A 769 -30.37 10.67 45.52
N GLY A 770 -29.47 9.69 45.18
CA GLY A 770 -29.19 9.26 43.85
C GLY A 770 -28.05 10.00 43.16
N LYS A 771 -27.40 10.97 43.84
CA LYS A 771 -26.22 11.68 43.36
C LYS A 771 -24.95 11.38 44.17
N PHE A 772 -24.95 10.32 44.97
CA PHE A 772 -23.84 9.84 45.76
C PHE A 772 -23.89 8.30 45.85
N HIS A 773 -22.75 7.67 46.16
CA HIS A 773 -22.65 6.24 46.38
C HIS A 773 -23.08 5.88 47.80
N GLY A 774 -23.64 4.69 48.00
CA GLY A 774 -23.99 4.23 49.30
C GLY A 774 -25.13 4.97 49.98
N ILE A 775 -24.95 5.32 51.26
CA ILE A 775 -26.00 5.89 52.13
C ILE A 775 -25.83 7.39 52.41
N ASP A 776 -24.64 7.94 52.22
CA ASP A 776 -24.31 9.35 52.51
C ASP A 776 -22.98 9.74 51.81
N TYR A 777 -22.59 10.98 51.93
CA TYR A 777 -21.28 11.51 51.52
C TYR A 777 -20.74 12.52 52.52
N LEU A 778 -19.42 12.81 52.44
CA LEU A 778 -18.76 13.80 53.29
C LEU A 778 -18.56 15.14 52.54
N HIS A 779 -18.61 16.27 53.28
CA HIS A 779 -18.20 17.56 52.78
C HIS A 779 -17.55 18.42 53.88
N ASN A 780 -16.70 19.36 53.48
CA ASN A 780 -15.92 20.21 54.40
C ASN A 780 -16.70 21.36 55.04
N ASP A 781 -18.04 21.46 54.82
CA ASP A 781 -18.92 22.51 55.37
C ASP A 781 -18.40 23.96 55.16
N LYS A 782 -17.77 24.23 53.98
CA LYS A 782 -17.10 25.48 53.61
C LYS A 782 -15.95 25.89 54.53
N LYS A 783 -15.35 24.92 55.23
CA LYS A 783 -14.18 25.13 56.09
C LYS A 783 -12.94 24.85 55.25
N ALA A 784 -12.40 25.84 54.57
CA ALA A 784 -11.14 25.71 53.91
C ALA A 784 -10.00 25.72 54.95
N SER A 785 -9.29 24.61 55.06
CA SER A 785 -8.09 24.44 55.87
C SER A 785 -7.15 23.49 55.18
N SER A 786 -5.86 23.80 55.16
CA SER A 786 -4.83 22.91 54.61
C SER A 786 -4.73 21.55 55.26
N ASP A 787 -5.34 21.41 56.47
CA ASP A 787 -5.26 20.19 57.24
C ASP A 787 -6.49 19.24 57.10
N LEU A 788 -7.48 19.64 56.37
CA LEU A 788 -8.65 18.79 56.11
C LEU A 788 -8.43 17.87 54.91
N TRP A 789 -8.61 16.56 55.12
CA TRP A 789 -8.57 15.59 54.06
C TRP A 789 -9.38 14.33 54.37
N VAL A 790 -9.81 13.59 53.36
CA VAL A 790 -10.40 12.26 53.40
C VAL A 790 -9.51 11.32 52.58
N ARG A 791 -9.05 10.23 53.16
CA ARG A 791 -8.19 9.24 52.52
C ARG A 791 -8.92 7.92 52.34
N TYR A 792 -8.86 7.38 51.15
CA TYR A 792 -9.35 6.09 50.73
C TYR A 792 -8.14 5.17 50.51
N ASP A 793 -7.98 4.18 51.44
CA ASP A 793 -6.94 3.17 51.28
C ASP A 793 -7.42 2.14 50.23
N LEU A 794 -6.63 1.92 49.14
CA LEU A 794 -7.03 1.09 48.02
C LEU A 794 -6.56 -0.37 48.23
N PRO A 795 -7.47 -1.36 48.34
CA PRO A 795 -7.12 -2.76 48.45
C PRO A 795 -6.79 -3.33 47.05
N ILE A 796 -5.62 -3.02 46.53
CA ILE A 796 -5.16 -3.44 45.20
C ILE A 796 -4.94 -4.95 45.15
N PRO A 797 -5.65 -5.71 44.29
CA PRO A 797 -5.60 -7.18 44.28
C PRO A 797 -4.35 -7.76 43.63
N SER A 798 -3.75 -7.05 42.67
CA SER A 798 -2.55 -7.49 41.93
C SER A 798 -1.79 -6.29 41.38
N ASN A 799 -0.50 -6.48 41.10
CA ASN A 799 0.30 -5.45 40.46
C ASN A 799 -0.21 -5.20 39.01
N GLY A 800 -0.24 -3.93 38.56
CA GLY A 800 -0.66 -3.59 37.23
C GLY A 800 -1.18 -2.16 37.09
N MET A 801 -1.68 -1.85 35.90
CA MET A 801 -2.34 -0.58 35.61
C MET A 801 -3.83 -0.65 36.00
N TYR A 802 -4.33 0.44 36.56
CA TYR A 802 -5.73 0.56 36.98
C TYR A 802 -6.30 1.89 36.57
N PHE A 803 -7.56 1.89 36.12
CA PHE A 803 -8.39 3.07 36.08
C PHE A 803 -8.89 3.40 37.46
N VAL A 804 -8.85 4.66 37.84
CA VAL A 804 -9.40 5.18 39.09
C VAL A 804 -10.48 6.20 38.78
N GLN A 805 -11.63 6.04 39.39
CA GLN A 805 -12.77 6.94 39.31
C GLN A 805 -13.24 7.38 40.66
N ALA A 806 -13.77 8.62 40.72
CA ALA A 806 -14.37 9.16 41.94
C ALA A 806 -15.83 9.54 41.68
N MET A 807 -16.67 9.40 42.73
CA MET A 807 -18.04 9.91 42.72
C MET A 807 -18.14 11.16 43.57
N TRP A 808 -18.92 12.11 43.16
CA TRP A 808 -19.27 13.31 43.94
C TRP A 808 -20.65 13.86 43.58
N ASN A 809 -21.22 14.59 44.55
CA ASN A 809 -22.47 15.36 44.37
C ASN A 809 -22.14 16.78 43.87
N GLY A 810 -22.10 16.97 42.53
CA GLY A 810 -21.74 18.24 41.91
C GLY A 810 -22.84 19.30 41.98
N SER A 811 -22.48 20.56 42.11
CA SER A 811 -23.29 21.75 41.96
C SER A 811 -22.42 23.00 41.84
N ASP A 812 -23.02 24.13 41.46
CA ASP A 812 -22.36 25.45 41.38
C ASP A 812 -21.73 25.96 42.68
N LYS A 813 -21.98 25.28 43.81
CA LYS A 813 -21.39 25.55 45.12
C LYS A 813 -20.22 24.62 45.49
N ARG A 814 -19.79 23.79 44.56
CA ARG A 814 -18.67 22.89 44.77
C ARG A 814 -17.38 23.50 44.24
N SER A 815 -16.26 22.98 44.69
CA SER A 815 -14.97 23.41 44.18
C SER A 815 -14.80 23.09 42.69
N THR A 816 -14.37 24.05 41.93
CA THR A 816 -13.97 23.86 40.53
C THR A 816 -12.56 23.32 40.37
N ALA A 817 -11.81 23.18 41.50
CA ALA A 817 -10.43 22.70 41.54
C ALA A 817 -10.15 21.92 42.83
N ALA A 818 -10.97 20.89 43.15
CA ALA A 818 -10.78 20.06 44.32
C ALA A 818 -9.51 19.19 44.20
N PRO A 819 -8.53 19.27 45.12
CA PRO A 819 -7.30 18.49 44.97
C PRO A 819 -7.47 17.04 45.41
N TYR A 820 -6.99 16.15 44.56
CA TYR A 820 -6.94 14.69 44.78
C TYR A 820 -5.46 14.27 44.71
N GLU A 821 -4.96 13.72 45.79
CA GLU A 821 -3.61 13.14 45.88
C GLU A 821 -3.73 11.61 45.72
N ILE A 822 -3.05 11.04 44.73
CA ILE A 822 -3.04 9.61 44.47
C ILE A 822 -1.64 9.06 44.79
N VAL A 823 -1.57 8.10 45.68
CA VAL A 823 -0.34 7.36 45.99
C VAL A 823 -0.36 6.08 45.18
N HIS A 824 0.61 5.92 44.28
CA HIS A 824 0.69 4.80 43.34
C HIS A 824 2.12 4.24 43.25
N ALA A 825 2.35 3.18 42.49
CA ALA A 825 3.64 2.50 42.43
C ALA A 825 4.82 3.39 42.00
N ASP A 826 4.55 4.36 41.14
CA ASP A 826 5.58 5.24 40.57
C ASP A 826 5.77 6.55 41.37
N GLY A 827 5.01 6.72 42.48
CA GLY A 827 5.14 7.87 43.39
C GLY A 827 3.81 8.45 43.87
N VAL A 828 3.72 9.78 43.91
CA VAL A 828 2.53 10.52 44.37
C VAL A 828 2.17 11.53 43.33
N THR A 829 0.92 11.47 42.85
CA THR A 829 0.36 12.46 41.90
C THR A 829 -0.72 13.26 42.60
N THR A 830 -0.77 14.57 42.41
CA THR A 830 -1.83 15.45 42.92
C THR A 830 -2.49 16.19 41.76
N ASN A 831 -3.73 15.84 41.48
CA ASN A 831 -4.55 16.44 40.45
C ASN A 831 -5.69 17.28 41.01
N ARG A 832 -6.19 18.27 40.29
CA ARG A 832 -7.34 19.09 40.67
C ARG A 832 -8.51 18.85 39.74
N TYR A 833 -9.72 18.61 40.31
CA TYR A 833 -10.90 18.29 39.53
C TYR A 833 -12.04 19.27 39.81
N ASP A 834 -12.77 19.62 38.73
CA ASP A 834 -14.00 20.43 38.81
C ASP A 834 -15.15 19.60 39.33
N THR A 835 -15.34 19.59 40.64
CA THR A 835 -16.44 18.87 41.30
C THR A 835 -17.78 19.60 41.21
N SER A 836 -17.87 20.73 40.51
CA SER A 836 -19.16 21.37 40.22
C SER A 836 -19.95 20.64 39.13
N LYS A 837 -19.27 19.91 38.26
CA LYS A 837 -19.81 19.12 37.16
C LYS A 837 -19.86 17.63 37.50
N GLY A 838 -20.38 16.77 36.64
CA GLY A 838 -20.37 15.31 36.77
C GLY A 838 -21.09 14.76 38.01
N SER A 839 -22.13 15.45 38.50
CA SER A 839 -22.87 15.09 39.69
C SER A 839 -23.52 13.71 39.63
N GLY A 840 -23.27 12.86 40.63
CA GLY A 840 -23.87 11.52 40.74
C GLY A 840 -23.36 10.53 39.68
N GLN A 841 -22.23 10.82 39.09
CA GLN A 841 -21.59 9.98 38.10
C GLN A 841 -20.20 9.52 38.59
N TRP A 842 -19.72 8.41 38.09
CA TRP A 842 -18.33 8.01 38.25
C TRP A 842 -17.46 8.81 37.30
N ASN A 843 -16.68 9.71 37.81
CA ASN A 843 -15.78 10.57 37.05
C ASN A 843 -14.37 9.98 37.10
N THR A 844 -13.72 9.82 35.93
CA THR A 844 -12.36 9.29 35.87
C THR A 844 -11.38 10.32 36.41
N ILE A 845 -10.52 9.87 37.35
CA ILE A 845 -9.46 10.68 37.94
C ILE A 845 -8.05 10.20 37.54
N GLY A 846 -7.96 9.25 36.62
CA GLY A 846 -6.73 8.85 35.97
C GLY A 846 -6.52 7.34 35.86
N LYS A 847 -5.36 7.02 35.30
CA LYS A 847 -4.82 5.66 35.12
C LYS A 847 -3.47 5.62 35.84
N PHE A 848 -3.30 4.71 36.78
CA PHE A 848 -2.11 4.64 37.60
C PHE A 848 -1.60 3.21 37.70
N ARG A 849 -0.30 3.05 37.81
CA ARG A 849 0.33 1.78 38.13
C ARG A 849 0.27 1.56 39.65
N PHE A 850 -0.33 0.45 40.06
CA PHE A 850 -0.37 0.06 41.48
C PHE A 850 0.42 -1.22 41.74
N ASP A 851 0.98 -1.30 42.94
CA ASP A 851 1.73 -2.44 43.48
C ASP A 851 1.06 -2.95 44.74
N ALA A 852 0.48 -4.14 44.69
CA ALA A 852 -0.24 -4.76 45.82
C ALA A 852 0.63 -4.98 47.07
N SER A 853 1.96 -4.88 46.98
CA SER A 853 2.89 -5.05 48.11
C SER A 853 3.10 -3.79 48.94
N ILE A 854 2.64 -2.60 48.44
CA ILE A 854 2.80 -1.32 49.15
C ILE A 854 1.46 -0.63 49.36
N PRO A 855 1.30 0.18 50.46
CA PRO A 855 0.06 0.93 50.68
C PRO A 855 -0.21 1.95 49.58
N GLN A 856 -1.40 1.91 49.05
CA GLN A 856 -1.87 2.78 47.94
C GLN A 856 -3.12 3.51 48.42
N SER A 857 -3.29 4.77 48.04
CA SER A 857 -4.45 5.53 48.50
C SER A 857 -4.82 6.69 47.55
N VAL A 858 -6.09 7.11 47.65
CA VAL A 858 -6.55 8.42 47.11
C VAL A 858 -6.92 9.30 48.31
N ARG A 859 -6.40 10.54 48.31
CA ARG A 859 -6.69 11.51 49.37
C ARG A 859 -7.30 12.76 48.78
N ILE A 860 -8.52 13.08 49.19
CA ILE A 860 -9.23 14.33 48.76
C ILE A 860 -8.96 15.39 49.80
N MET A 861 -8.49 16.54 49.38
CA MET A 861 -7.99 17.60 50.26
C MET A 861 -8.76 18.93 50.09
N THR A 862 -8.54 19.85 51.01
CA THR A 862 -9.11 21.21 50.98
C THR A 862 -8.05 22.29 50.81
N ILE A 863 -6.80 21.90 50.55
CA ILE A 863 -5.69 22.85 50.38
C ILE A 863 -5.86 23.64 49.07
N GLY A 864 -5.67 24.96 49.14
CA GLY A 864 -5.68 25.85 47.96
C GLY A 864 -7.07 26.08 47.34
N ILE A 865 -8.17 25.73 48.06
CA ILE A 865 -9.53 26.08 47.64
C ILE A 865 -9.98 27.38 48.31
N GLY A 866 -10.84 28.16 47.60
CA GLY A 866 -11.45 29.38 48.15
C GLY A 866 -12.36 29.11 49.36
N ALA A 867 -12.47 30.05 50.29
CA ALA A 867 -13.22 29.91 51.56
C ALA A 867 -14.71 29.60 51.35
N ASP A 868 -15.27 29.92 50.23
CA ASP A 868 -16.70 29.72 49.91
C ASP A 868 -17.01 28.43 49.14
N ASN A 869 -15.97 27.68 48.74
CA ASN A 869 -16.11 26.43 47.98
C ASN A 869 -16.22 25.22 48.87
N THR A 870 -17.08 24.26 48.51
CA THR A 870 -17.26 23.02 49.21
C THR A 870 -16.59 21.86 48.47
N VAL A 871 -15.71 21.11 49.14
CA VAL A 871 -15.14 19.87 48.64
C VAL A 871 -16.03 18.69 49.05
N ILE A 872 -16.26 17.77 48.16
CA ILE A 872 -17.02 16.53 48.37
C ILE A 872 -16.07 15.34 48.40
N ALA A 873 -16.32 14.41 49.33
CA ALA A 873 -15.66 13.13 49.40
C ALA A 873 -16.73 12.03 49.58
N ASP A 874 -16.93 11.23 48.54
CA ASP A 874 -17.99 10.23 48.46
C ASP A 874 -17.38 8.82 48.30
N ALA A 875 -17.10 8.38 47.11
CA ALA A 875 -16.51 7.05 46.90
C ALA A 875 -15.43 7.08 45.81
N ILE A 876 -14.48 6.16 45.92
CA ILE A 876 -13.47 5.86 44.91
C ILE A 876 -13.69 4.46 44.37
N ARG A 877 -13.65 4.24 43.08
CA ARG A 877 -13.57 2.91 42.47
C ARG A 877 -12.40 2.77 41.52
N PHE A 878 -11.91 1.55 41.39
CA PHE A 878 -10.80 1.26 40.50
C PHE A 878 -10.96 -0.12 39.87
N ALA A 879 -10.48 -0.30 38.63
CA ALA A 879 -10.48 -1.56 37.89
C ALA A 879 -9.16 -1.77 37.17
N PRO A 880 -8.69 -3.04 37.01
CA PRO A 880 -7.54 -3.34 36.17
C PRO A 880 -7.74 -2.85 34.74
N THR A 881 -6.67 -2.41 34.10
CA THR A 881 -6.67 -2.01 32.69
C THR A 881 -5.38 -2.50 32.03
N PRO A 882 -5.38 -2.79 30.73
CA PRO A 882 -4.16 -3.17 30.01
C PRO A 882 -3.07 -2.09 30.11
N GLU A 883 -1.82 -2.52 30.17
CA GLU A 883 -0.66 -1.64 30.27
C GLU A 883 -0.46 -0.80 29.01
N ASP A 884 -0.85 -1.36 27.85
CA ASP A 884 -0.60 -0.82 26.50
C ASP A 884 -1.67 0.16 26.04
N ASP A 885 -2.53 0.62 26.91
CA ASP A 885 -3.61 1.52 26.54
C ASP A 885 -3.09 2.94 26.33
N GLN A 886 -2.73 3.25 25.07
CA GLN A 886 -2.19 4.55 24.63
C GLN A 886 -3.24 5.67 24.54
N PHE A 887 -4.47 5.43 24.98
CA PHE A 887 -5.60 6.37 24.90
C PHE A 887 -5.47 7.63 25.78
N TYR A 888 -4.45 7.71 26.61
CA TYR A 888 -4.31 8.73 27.63
C TYR A 888 -3.43 9.92 27.29
N ASP A 889 -2.70 9.86 26.17
CA ASP A 889 -1.68 10.86 25.86
C ASP A 889 -2.23 12.21 25.33
N LEU A 890 -3.55 12.36 25.18
CA LEU A 890 -4.17 13.56 24.64
C LEU A 890 -5.24 14.18 25.55
N LEU A 891 -5.34 13.74 26.82
CA LEU A 891 -6.35 14.21 27.74
C LEU A 891 -5.76 15.21 28.73
N ASP A 892 -6.51 16.25 29.00
CA ASP A 892 -6.30 17.22 30.07
C ASP A 892 -7.19 16.77 31.25
N TYR A 893 -6.63 15.93 32.14
CA TYR A 893 -7.38 15.29 33.23
C TYR A 893 -7.72 16.23 34.37
N ASP A 894 -6.87 17.21 34.61
CA ASP A 894 -7.09 18.20 35.67
C ASP A 894 -7.84 19.43 35.15
N ALA A 895 -8.14 19.47 33.85
CA ALA A 895 -8.85 20.53 33.15
C ALA A 895 -8.19 21.90 33.32
N ASN A 896 -6.85 21.92 33.37
CA ASN A 896 -6.07 23.13 33.48
C ASN A 896 -5.83 23.83 32.13
N GLY A 897 -6.21 23.19 31.03
CA GLY A 897 -6.07 23.65 29.65
C GLY A 897 -4.82 23.16 28.94
N ILE A 898 -3.89 22.51 29.65
CA ILE A 898 -2.66 21.91 29.11
C ILE A 898 -2.86 20.39 29.07
N PRO A 899 -2.65 19.69 27.91
CA PRO A 899 -2.77 18.24 27.86
C PRO A 899 -1.73 17.53 28.76
N ASP A 900 -2.17 16.48 29.46
CA ASP A 900 -1.32 15.70 30.37
C ASP A 900 -0.07 15.11 29.71
N ASP A 901 -0.07 14.83 28.41
CA ASP A 901 1.09 14.32 27.70
C ASP A 901 2.16 15.39 27.48
N TRP A 902 1.74 16.66 27.27
CA TRP A 902 2.68 17.76 27.23
C TRP A 902 3.30 17.99 28.62
N GLU A 903 2.51 17.97 29.68
CA GLU A 903 2.99 18.07 31.07
C GLU A 903 3.95 16.94 31.42
N ARG A 904 3.63 15.70 31.00
CA ARG A 904 4.51 14.52 31.22
C ARG A 904 5.82 14.63 30.46
N ARG A 905 5.78 15.18 29.25
CA ARG A 905 6.98 15.36 28.41
C ARG A 905 8.03 16.22 29.09
N TYR A 906 7.61 17.28 29.74
CA TYR A 906 8.52 18.27 30.30
C TYR A 906 8.72 18.11 31.81
N PHE A 907 7.69 17.72 32.53
CA PHE A 907 7.71 17.71 34.00
C PHE A 907 7.68 16.30 34.60
N LEU A 908 7.61 15.25 33.79
CA LEU A 908 7.55 13.83 34.20
C LEU A 908 6.38 13.51 35.14
N GLN A 909 5.29 14.27 35.09
CA GLN A 909 4.07 14.06 35.89
C GLN A 909 2.80 14.25 35.02
N ASN A 910 1.72 13.59 35.42
CA ASN A 910 0.44 13.66 34.74
C ASN A 910 -0.44 14.70 35.42
N GLY A 911 -0.58 15.86 34.83
CA GLY A 911 -1.38 16.95 35.39
C GLY A 911 -0.77 17.65 36.59
N GLY A 912 -1.39 18.74 36.97
CA GLY A 912 -1.02 19.50 38.17
C GLY A 912 0.04 20.56 37.96
N ILE A 913 0.43 20.82 36.74
CA ILE A 913 1.23 22.01 36.39
C ILE A 913 0.34 23.24 36.50
N ASP A 914 0.86 24.28 37.13
CA ASP A 914 0.17 25.56 37.16
C ASP A 914 0.32 26.24 35.79
N PRO A 915 -0.74 26.38 34.98
CA PRO A 915 -0.65 27.05 33.70
C PRO A 915 -0.18 28.50 33.78
N SER A 916 -0.35 29.14 34.93
CA SER A 916 0.12 30.48 35.17
C SER A 916 1.52 30.53 35.77
N GLY A 917 2.12 29.35 36.07
CA GLY A 917 3.51 29.21 36.52
C GLY A 917 4.49 29.56 35.40
N ASP A 918 5.71 29.83 35.76
CA ASP A 918 6.88 30.05 34.90
C ASP A 918 8.02 29.26 35.52
N ASP A 919 8.14 27.99 35.05
CA ASP A 919 8.95 27.00 35.74
C ASP A 919 10.45 27.15 35.45
N ASP A 920 10.83 27.71 34.32
CA ASP A 920 12.23 28.00 33.96
C ASP A 920 12.64 29.46 34.21
N ASN A 921 11.70 30.32 34.63
CA ASN A 921 11.86 31.73 34.98
C ASN A 921 12.35 32.61 33.82
N ASP A 922 11.88 32.36 32.61
CA ASP A 922 12.16 33.13 31.41
C ASP A 922 11.18 34.30 31.20
N GLY A 923 10.09 34.35 31.95
CA GLY A 923 9.06 35.40 31.91
C GLY A 923 7.85 35.00 31.05
N VAL A 924 7.82 33.76 30.54
CA VAL A 924 6.70 33.18 29.79
C VAL A 924 6.01 32.14 30.71
N THR A 925 4.70 32.10 30.70
CA THR A 925 3.97 31.13 31.53
C THR A 925 3.89 29.76 30.84
N ASN A 926 3.78 28.64 31.59
CA ASN A 926 3.63 27.29 31.08
C ASN A 926 2.50 27.18 30.05
N TRP A 927 1.38 27.87 30.28
CA TRP A 927 0.30 27.98 29.30
C TRP A 927 0.73 28.65 28.00
N ALA A 928 1.45 29.78 28.12
CA ALA A 928 1.90 30.52 26.93
C ALA A 928 2.94 29.70 26.15
N GLU A 929 3.74 28.91 26.85
CA GLU A 929 4.72 28.02 26.25
C GLU A 929 4.08 26.81 25.57
N TYR A 930 3.07 26.22 26.21
CA TYR A 930 2.23 25.20 25.57
C TYR A 930 1.62 25.72 24.26
N ILE A 931 1.06 26.94 24.29
CA ILE A 931 0.48 27.59 23.08
C ILE A 931 1.56 27.92 22.05
N ALA A 932 2.76 28.28 22.46
CA ALA A 932 3.86 28.66 21.57
C ALA A 932 4.67 27.46 21.06
N GLY A 933 4.52 26.28 21.68
CA GLY A 933 5.31 25.08 21.41
C GLY A 933 6.74 25.17 21.92
N THR A 934 7.01 26.01 22.92
CA THR A 934 8.33 26.14 23.56
C THR A 934 8.50 25.16 24.72
N ASP A 935 9.74 24.93 25.15
CA ASP A 935 10.09 24.03 26.25
C ASP A 935 10.00 24.77 27.58
N PRO A 936 9.05 24.49 28.47
CA PRO A 936 8.84 25.21 29.75
C PRO A 936 9.88 24.87 30.81
N THR A 937 10.90 24.12 30.50
CA THR A 937 12.03 23.79 31.38
C THR A 937 13.36 24.33 30.85
N ASP A 938 13.36 25.08 29.73
CA ASP A 938 14.54 25.65 29.12
C ASP A 938 14.34 27.16 28.83
N ALA A 939 14.77 28.00 29.70
CA ALA A 939 14.71 29.47 29.59
C ALA A 939 15.33 30.06 28.30
N THR A 940 15.92 29.26 27.44
CA THR A 940 16.42 29.67 26.11
C THR A 940 15.45 29.28 24.97
N SER A 941 14.42 28.51 25.25
CA SER A 941 13.39 28.08 24.30
C SER A 941 12.29 29.13 24.13
N LEU A 942 12.63 30.29 23.55
CA LEU A 942 11.74 31.42 23.44
C LEU A 942 11.03 31.51 22.10
N PHE A 943 9.72 31.76 22.09
CA PHE A 943 9.00 32.20 20.91
C PHE A 943 9.37 33.65 20.55
N SER A 944 10.12 33.83 19.46
CA SER A 944 10.66 35.14 19.12
C SER A 944 10.84 35.36 17.61
N ILE A 945 10.84 36.64 17.20
CA ILE A 945 11.25 37.02 15.85
C ILE A 945 12.78 36.85 15.76
N ARG A 946 13.21 35.81 15.07
CA ARG A 946 14.62 35.44 14.90
C ARG A 946 15.36 36.35 13.93
N LYS A 947 14.66 36.92 12.93
CA LYS A 947 15.26 37.78 11.92
C LYS A 947 14.22 38.70 11.30
N MET A 948 14.63 39.94 11.06
CA MET A 948 13.88 40.91 10.30
C MET A 948 14.76 41.49 9.19
N LEU A 949 14.31 41.45 7.96
CA LEU A 949 14.96 41.98 6.78
C LEU A 949 14.09 43.10 6.21
N MET A 950 14.69 44.29 6.00
CA MET A 950 14.02 45.42 5.38
C MET A 950 14.63 45.73 4.02
N ASN A 951 13.76 45.85 2.98
CA ASN A 951 14.19 46.22 1.64
C ASN A 951 13.52 47.54 1.24
N GLN A 952 14.33 48.52 0.84
CA GLN A 952 13.89 49.89 0.50
C GLN A 952 13.72 50.11 -1.03
N ALA A 953 13.45 49.12 -1.82
CA ALA A 953 13.48 49.23 -3.29
C ALA A 953 12.17 49.66 -3.96
N ALA A 954 11.10 50.00 -3.25
CA ALA A 954 9.82 50.42 -3.82
C ALA A 954 9.11 51.51 -3.02
N GLN A 955 8.00 52.04 -3.53
CA GLN A 955 7.18 53.08 -2.86
C GLN A 955 6.54 52.61 -1.52
N GLN A 956 6.65 51.35 -1.19
CA GLN A 956 6.26 50.72 0.08
C GLN A 956 7.45 50.02 0.70
N GLN A 957 7.56 50.04 2.02
CA GLN A 957 8.61 49.34 2.75
C GLN A 957 8.25 47.85 2.83
N GLU A 958 9.09 47.00 2.26
CA GLU A 958 8.99 45.55 2.33
C GLU A 958 9.77 45.06 3.56
N VAL A 959 9.08 44.34 4.45
CA VAL A 959 9.67 43.76 5.66
C VAL A 959 9.41 42.23 5.68
N THR A 960 10.52 41.49 5.65
CA THR A 960 10.45 40.03 5.81
C THR A 960 10.78 39.66 7.25
N LEU A 961 9.86 39.01 7.92
CA LEU A 961 9.96 38.53 9.28
C LEU A 961 10.19 36.99 9.27
N GLN A 962 11.09 36.53 10.16
CA GLN A 962 11.32 35.10 10.41
C GLN A 962 11.16 34.88 11.92
N TRP A 963 10.38 33.86 12.28
CA TRP A 963 10.14 33.51 13.69
C TRP A 963 10.13 31.99 13.88
N SER A 964 10.28 31.54 15.14
CA SER A 964 10.12 30.10 15.48
C SER A 964 8.72 29.63 15.16
N SER A 965 8.60 28.49 14.57
CA SER A 965 7.32 27.91 14.14
C SER A 965 7.20 26.49 14.61
N GLU A 966 6.05 26.18 15.21
CA GLU A 966 5.67 24.85 15.64
C GLU A 966 4.44 24.39 14.83
N GLU A 967 4.32 23.08 14.65
CA GLU A 967 3.21 22.48 13.91
C GLU A 967 1.87 22.75 14.58
N ASP A 968 0.80 22.69 13.80
CA ASP A 968 -0.58 22.89 14.22
C ASP A 968 -0.93 24.29 14.76
N HIS A 969 -0.03 25.26 14.52
CA HIS A 969 -0.28 26.64 14.89
C HIS A 969 -0.55 27.52 13.68
N THR A 970 -1.35 28.55 13.87
CA THR A 970 -1.47 29.67 12.94
C THR A 970 -0.98 30.94 13.60
N TYR A 971 -0.51 31.86 12.77
CA TYR A 971 0.12 33.06 13.24
C TYR A 971 -0.52 34.31 12.61
N LYS A 972 -0.50 35.41 13.36
CA LYS A 972 -0.82 36.72 12.80
C LYS A 972 0.33 37.70 13.03
N ILE A 973 0.52 38.59 12.09
CA ILE A 973 1.49 39.68 12.16
C ILE A 973 0.75 40.98 12.41
N LEU A 974 1.17 41.69 13.44
CA LEU A 974 0.63 42.99 13.82
C LEU A 974 1.72 44.02 13.67
N TRP A 975 1.30 45.28 13.46
CA TRP A 975 2.16 46.40 13.28
C TRP A 975 1.61 47.68 13.97
N THR A 976 2.51 48.51 14.43
CA THR A 976 2.20 49.88 14.90
C THR A 976 3.34 50.81 14.56
N ASP A 977 3.03 52.08 14.35
CA ASP A 977 4.02 53.18 14.15
C ASP A 977 4.62 53.69 15.48
N SER A 978 4.00 53.39 16.62
CA SER A 978 4.42 53.79 17.95
C SER A 978 3.98 52.77 18.99
N LEU A 979 4.82 52.43 19.94
CA LEU A 979 4.50 51.53 21.06
C LEU A 979 3.38 52.09 21.99
N THR A 980 3.03 53.37 21.85
CA THR A 980 1.88 53.96 22.56
C THR A 980 0.59 53.82 21.81
N ASN A 981 0.60 53.38 20.55
CA ASN A 981 -0.58 53.15 19.73
C ASN A 981 -0.92 51.64 19.71
N PRO A 982 -2.22 51.30 19.56
CA PRO A 982 -2.62 49.92 19.43
C PRO A 982 -2.01 49.27 18.16
N PHE A 983 -1.62 48.01 18.28
CA PHE A 983 -1.18 47.21 17.13
C PHE A 983 -2.37 46.90 16.20
N LYS A 984 -2.13 47.00 14.90
CA LYS A 984 -3.09 46.67 13.85
C LYS A 984 -2.64 45.41 13.17
N THR A 985 -3.59 44.49 12.89
CA THR A 985 -3.30 43.26 12.13
C THR A 985 -2.93 43.61 10.70
N LEU A 986 -1.77 43.17 10.26
CA LEU A 986 -1.33 43.23 8.85
C LEU A 986 -1.77 42.00 8.11
N THR A 987 -1.64 40.81 8.71
CA THR A 987 -2.08 39.55 8.16
C THR A 987 -2.34 38.55 9.29
N ASN A 988 -3.20 37.58 9.05
CA ASN A 988 -3.59 36.55 10.00
C ASN A 988 -3.75 35.20 9.29
N ASN A 989 -4.04 34.16 10.02
CA ASN A 989 -4.18 32.78 9.52
C ASN A 989 -2.93 32.32 8.72
N LEU A 990 -1.75 32.69 9.18
CA LEU A 990 -0.51 32.25 8.57
C LEU A 990 -0.19 30.84 9.11
N GLU A 991 -0.31 29.85 8.27
CA GLU A 991 0.00 28.46 8.61
C GLU A 991 1.45 28.29 9.08
N ALA A 992 1.65 27.38 10.02
CA ALA A 992 2.97 27.01 10.49
C ALA A 992 3.83 26.40 9.38
N THR A 993 5.11 26.77 9.36
CA THR A 993 6.13 26.15 8.48
C THR A 993 7.38 25.81 9.31
N PRO A 994 7.29 24.84 10.24
CA PRO A 994 8.40 24.50 11.14
C PRO A 994 9.71 24.19 10.41
N PRO A 995 10.85 24.45 11.05
CA PRO A 995 11.03 25.07 12.36
C PRO A 995 10.98 26.60 12.34
N ILE A 996 10.79 27.23 11.17
CA ILE A 996 10.80 28.68 10.99
C ILE A 996 9.72 29.08 9.98
N ASN A 997 8.85 30.02 10.39
CA ASN A 997 8.03 30.78 9.46
C ASN A 997 8.78 31.94 8.87
N ILE A 998 8.56 32.18 7.57
CA ILE A 998 9.10 33.35 6.85
C ILE A 998 7.93 33.99 6.12
N HIS A 999 7.66 35.27 6.44
CA HIS A 999 6.59 36.00 5.78
C HIS A 999 6.99 37.44 5.48
N THR A 1000 6.58 37.91 4.31
CA THR A 1000 6.88 39.29 3.89
C THR A 1000 5.61 40.11 3.95
N VAL A 1001 5.67 41.24 4.67
CA VAL A 1001 4.60 42.23 4.79
C VAL A 1001 5.03 43.55 4.16
N TYR A 1002 4.05 44.36 3.74
CA TYR A 1002 4.27 45.69 3.19
C TYR A 1002 3.65 46.70 4.11
N SER A 1003 4.42 47.73 4.49
CA SER A 1003 3.95 48.83 5.33
C SER A 1003 4.05 50.15 4.62
N ASP A 1004 3.06 51.04 4.89
CA ASP A 1004 3.00 52.39 4.30
C ASP A 1004 3.86 53.43 5.08
N GLY A 1005 4.51 52.99 6.15
CA GLY A 1005 5.27 53.86 7.07
C GLY A 1005 6.78 53.62 7.03
N ALA A 1006 7.57 54.70 7.24
CA ALA A 1006 9.03 54.63 7.21
C ALA A 1006 9.67 53.95 8.41
N ALA A 1007 8.96 53.65 9.48
CA ALA A 1007 9.37 52.95 10.68
C ALA A 1007 8.17 52.40 11.44
N GLY A 1008 8.33 51.26 12.14
CA GLY A 1008 7.27 50.63 12.92
C GLY A 1008 7.75 49.47 13.76
N PHE A 1009 6.89 49.02 14.64
CA PHE A 1009 7.07 47.87 15.51
C PHE A 1009 6.19 46.72 15.01
N TYR A 1010 6.78 45.53 14.99
CA TYR A 1010 6.10 44.32 14.58
C TYR A 1010 5.94 43.37 15.76
N LYS A 1011 4.80 42.71 15.82
CA LYS A 1011 4.49 41.66 16.79
C LYS A 1011 3.94 40.49 16.05
N ILE A 1012 4.32 39.29 16.45
CA ILE A 1012 3.73 38.04 16.00
C ILE A 1012 2.97 37.46 17.16
N GLU A 1013 1.75 37.05 16.91
CA GLU A 1013 0.91 36.30 17.87
C GLU A 1013 0.55 34.95 17.29
N VAL A 1014 0.57 33.93 18.13
CA VAL A 1014 0.01 32.63 17.84
C VAL A 1014 -1.51 32.75 17.90
N GLU A 1015 -2.20 32.22 16.87
CA GLU A 1015 -3.67 32.14 16.84
C GLU A 1015 -4.06 30.72 17.23
N GLN A 1016 -5.07 30.58 18.10
CA GLN A 1016 -5.60 29.28 18.52
C GLN A 1016 -6.54 28.70 17.48
#